data_e583c319c3318d5bf89e757991548566
#
_entry.id   e583c319c3318d5bf89e757991548566
#
_cell.length_a   1.000
_cell.length_b   1.000
_cell.length_c   1.000
_cell.angle_alpha   90.00
_cell.angle_beta   90.00
_cell.angle_gamma   90.00
#
_symmetry.space_group_name_H-M   'P 1'
#
loop_
_entity.id
_entity.type
_entity.pdbx_description
1 polymer ?
#
loop_
_entity_poly.entity_id
_entity_poly.type
_entity_poly.pdbx_seq_one_letter_code
_entity_poly.pdbx_strand_id
1 'polypeptide(L)'
;GMFTALSPSVEEQLTLQPEMLAALSSPHSRPINIILGLLKNLCSHPRFLTDDFLDQTTVLFASDVKAVHQNTLGVLSKLAKEKKEYRDTICCAAAQGLMSRDESTQNKIVKLIQTFGETESPTLKEALSAYAETMLTSTKKELAAYLKDNVSDALSTDKVLLTTLDEQASVASFDYEPMPPILREDNRIQEITSIEDLIFLASQILDSNELYHFDLFLNALVEWNEQLEAKHITQWTPVLQRAYKLLINGGSSRNGILDSMMATFLIDYAKLLIKRFPVEAKELSTLHEKMVQKDELQKGQWRYRNLQRITIRQKSNKRTEFPIHKQLLYRTLDLLESNENRLPMLSTPTHMPAFIDPIVLIKRLGQYQQANAEPDDIDMQIALSRMALNNYPSQDFPTVLQELKGEYQSLFSFLIGAKDAVPQAPFAHPSWWMTAGLIKSPETVYTEFKDFSYSKSSREFLTGNFSWWTFQTPHSYTDYHNKVVNWTSSTLSFNVPEGENIHIVNKGKYDERVSYHSYDPHPLLVEMYSQIERYDDIQNDLPRLVWLAPNTPEPLFVWCIRCAIYDPMLNEVREVGITQATIEALHQLRHEWHETSYLLEASCMLVADKTSRSYAAGIWTDRVNTGCIDSARIGRILGSHQRTGW
;
A
#
# COMPACT_ATOMS: atom_id res chain seq x y z
N GLY A 1 12.41 26.67 9.04
CA GLY A 1 13.53 26.90 8.18
C GLY A 1 14.01 28.38 8.21
N MET A 2 14.57 28.85 7.10
CA MET A 2 15.15 30.20 7.02
C MET A 2 14.15 31.30 7.39
N PHE A 3 12.91 31.22 6.90
CA PHE A 3 11.86 32.21 7.20
C PHE A 3 11.56 32.30 8.71
N THR A 4 11.51 31.18 9.42
CA THR A 4 11.30 31.15 10.87
C THR A 4 12.50 31.69 11.64
N ALA A 5 13.71 31.48 11.12
CA ALA A 5 14.94 31.96 11.72
C ALA A 5 15.11 33.49 11.56
N LEU A 6 14.59 34.05 10.47
CA LEU A 6 14.62 35.51 10.21
C LEU A 6 13.57 36.27 11.02
N SER A 7 12.56 35.54 11.59
CA SER A 7 11.49 36.14 12.42
C SER A 7 10.90 37.44 11.82
N PRO A 8 10.35 37.41 10.59
CA PRO A 8 9.87 38.63 9.93
C PRO A 8 8.74 39.27 10.72
N SER A 9 8.72 40.61 10.77
CA SER A 9 7.65 41.36 11.38
C SER A 9 6.31 41.14 10.68
N VAL A 10 5.20 41.49 11.32
CA VAL A 10 3.86 41.35 10.73
C VAL A 10 3.75 42.16 9.42
N GLU A 11 4.37 43.33 9.35
CA GLU A 11 4.38 44.20 8.16
C GLU A 11 5.14 43.53 6.99
N GLU A 12 6.29 42.93 7.26
CA GLU A 12 7.04 42.18 6.27
C GLU A 12 6.27 40.94 5.79
N GLN A 13 5.60 40.22 6.70
CA GLN A 13 4.76 39.09 6.34
C GLN A 13 3.57 39.51 5.48
N LEU A 14 2.93 40.67 5.79
CA LEU A 14 1.84 41.21 4.97
C LEU A 14 2.31 41.63 3.57
N THR A 15 3.52 42.11 3.44
CA THR A 15 4.12 42.44 2.14
C THR A 15 4.42 41.19 1.31
N LEU A 16 4.78 40.08 1.96
CA LEU A 16 5.11 38.81 1.33
C LEU A 16 3.89 37.88 1.11
N GLN A 17 2.66 38.35 1.38
CA GLN A 17 1.46 37.52 1.20
C GLN A 17 1.30 36.96 -0.22
N PRO A 18 1.49 37.73 -1.31
CA PRO A 18 1.33 37.18 -2.65
C PRO A 18 2.26 36.00 -2.92
N GLU A 19 3.52 36.08 -2.47
CA GLU A 19 4.52 35.03 -2.62
C GLU A 19 4.17 33.80 -1.75
N MET A 20 3.65 34.04 -0.53
CA MET A 20 3.18 32.96 0.34
C MET A 20 1.97 32.24 -0.26
N LEU A 21 1.03 32.97 -0.85
CA LEU A 21 -0.14 32.42 -1.51
C LEU A 21 0.27 31.62 -2.77
N ALA A 22 1.18 32.17 -3.59
CA ALA A 22 1.71 31.46 -4.75
C ALA A 22 2.41 30.12 -4.35
N ALA A 23 3.10 30.13 -3.21
CA ALA A 23 3.80 28.93 -2.72
C ALA A 23 2.86 27.83 -2.16
N LEU A 24 1.56 28.10 -1.98
CA LEU A 24 0.56 27.09 -1.64
C LEU A 24 0.32 26.06 -2.76
N SER A 25 0.69 26.40 -4.00
CA SER A 25 0.67 25.48 -5.15
C SER A 25 1.91 24.56 -5.21
N SER A 26 2.77 24.56 -4.19
CA SER A 26 3.94 23.69 -4.11
C SER A 26 3.53 22.20 -4.12
N PRO A 27 4.26 21.30 -4.82
CA PRO A 27 4.01 19.86 -4.75
C PRO A 27 4.37 19.24 -3.38
N HIS A 28 4.98 20.01 -2.48
CA HIS A 28 5.46 19.53 -1.19
C HIS A 28 4.59 20.02 -0.03
N SER A 29 4.01 19.12 0.73
CA SER A 29 3.12 19.42 1.85
C SER A 29 3.79 20.18 3.01
N ARG A 30 5.10 20.00 3.24
CA ARG A 30 5.81 20.63 4.36
C ARG A 30 5.91 22.15 4.23
N PRO A 31 6.32 22.74 3.09
CA PRO A 31 6.22 24.18 2.85
C PRO A 31 4.78 24.69 2.99
N ILE A 32 3.80 24.00 2.38
CA ILE A 32 2.39 24.40 2.46
C ILE A 32 1.93 24.52 3.91
N ASN A 33 2.18 23.50 4.75
CA ASN A 33 1.78 23.51 6.14
C ASN A 33 2.44 24.65 6.96
N ILE A 34 3.70 24.99 6.68
CA ILE A 34 4.37 26.11 7.31
C ILE A 34 3.70 27.43 6.91
N ILE A 35 3.43 27.60 5.62
CA ILE A 35 2.80 28.83 5.08
C ILE A 35 1.38 28.97 5.62
N LEU A 36 0.58 27.90 5.64
CA LEU A 36 -0.76 27.91 6.24
C LEU A 36 -0.72 28.34 7.72
N GLY A 37 0.31 27.91 8.46
CA GLY A 37 0.54 28.35 9.84
C GLY A 37 0.81 29.85 9.95
N LEU A 38 1.59 30.45 9.04
CA LEU A 38 1.86 31.87 8.97
C LEU A 38 0.63 32.67 8.57
N LEU A 39 -0.05 32.26 7.49
CA LEU A 39 -1.29 32.87 7.01
C LEU A 39 -2.39 32.86 8.07
N LYS A 40 -2.50 31.78 8.86
CA LYS A 40 -3.42 31.69 9.98
C LYS A 40 -3.19 32.77 11.03
N ASN A 41 -1.94 33.20 11.24
CA ASN A 41 -1.63 34.30 12.17
C ASN A 41 -2.01 35.67 11.60
N LEU A 42 -1.94 35.81 10.28
CA LEU A 42 -2.23 37.05 9.57
C LEU A 42 -3.72 37.28 9.29
N CYS A 43 -4.57 36.23 9.31
CA CYS A 43 -5.97 36.32 8.84
C CYS A 43 -6.86 37.30 9.65
N SER A 44 -6.45 37.73 10.84
CA SER A 44 -7.16 38.79 11.60
C SER A 44 -6.80 40.22 11.14
N HIS A 45 -5.78 40.35 10.28
CA HIS A 45 -5.34 41.68 9.85
C HIS A 45 -6.22 42.22 8.72
N PRO A 46 -6.58 43.55 8.72
CA PRO A 46 -7.43 44.13 7.66
C PRO A 46 -6.89 43.97 6.24
N ARG A 47 -5.56 44.00 6.08
CA ARG A 47 -4.87 43.85 4.79
C ARG A 47 -4.63 42.41 4.38
N PHE A 48 -5.25 41.44 5.05
CA PHE A 48 -5.14 40.04 4.63
C PHE A 48 -5.88 39.84 3.31
N LEU A 49 -5.21 39.23 2.33
CA LEU A 49 -5.73 38.95 0.99
C LEU A 49 -6.69 37.73 1.04
N THR A 50 -7.94 38.01 1.43
CA THR A 50 -8.93 36.96 1.72
C THR A 50 -9.37 36.25 0.44
N ASP A 51 -9.68 37.01 -0.61
CA ASP A 51 -10.15 36.45 -1.88
C ASP A 51 -9.06 35.56 -2.53
N ASP A 52 -7.82 36.06 -2.57
CA ASP A 52 -6.68 35.31 -3.12
C ASP A 52 -6.41 34.01 -2.34
N PHE A 53 -6.63 34.04 -1.00
CA PHE A 53 -6.53 32.80 -0.21
C PHE A 53 -7.67 31.80 -0.52
N LEU A 54 -8.90 32.30 -0.67
CA LEU A 54 -10.05 31.47 -0.99
C LEU A 54 -9.90 30.81 -2.36
N ASP A 55 -9.31 31.48 -3.33
CA ASP A 55 -9.00 30.92 -4.65
C ASP A 55 -8.01 29.74 -4.59
N GLN A 56 -7.12 29.72 -3.58
CA GLN A 56 -6.19 28.60 -3.39
C GLN A 56 -6.82 27.37 -2.73
N THR A 57 -8.03 27.45 -2.18
CA THR A 57 -8.64 26.35 -1.42
C THR A 57 -8.88 25.11 -2.27
N THR A 58 -9.18 25.27 -3.56
CA THR A 58 -9.37 24.15 -4.49
C THR A 58 -8.10 23.30 -4.60
N VAL A 59 -6.94 23.93 -4.78
CA VAL A 59 -5.64 23.26 -4.85
C VAL A 59 -5.29 22.62 -3.50
N LEU A 60 -5.57 23.28 -2.39
CA LEU A 60 -5.29 22.78 -1.04
C LEU A 60 -6.14 21.56 -0.68
N PHE A 61 -7.41 21.51 -1.08
CA PHE A 61 -8.28 20.36 -0.84
C PHE A 61 -8.09 19.24 -1.87
N ALA A 62 -7.45 19.50 -2.99
CA ALA A 62 -7.01 18.47 -3.93
C ALA A 62 -5.76 17.69 -3.44
N SER A 63 -5.10 18.15 -2.36
CA SER A 63 -3.95 17.47 -1.78
C SER A 63 -4.38 16.19 -1.05
N ASP A 64 -3.63 15.09 -1.21
CA ASP A 64 -3.86 13.84 -0.48
C ASP A 64 -3.39 13.90 0.99
N VAL A 65 -2.79 15.01 1.41
CA VAL A 65 -2.19 15.15 2.74
C VAL A 65 -3.18 15.72 3.75
N LYS A 66 -3.67 14.89 4.65
CA LYS A 66 -4.61 15.25 5.73
C LYS A 66 -4.21 16.52 6.52
N ALA A 67 -2.92 16.70 6.81
CA ALA A 67 -2.43 17.87 7.53
C ALA A 67 -2.66 19.18 6.76
N VAL A 68 -2.63 19.16 5.42
CA VAL A 68 -2.93 20.33 4.57
C VAL A 68 -4.40 20.69 4.73
N HIS A 69 -5.33 19.73 4.61
CA HIS A 69 -6.76 19.93 4.82
C HIS A 69 -7.05 20.52 6.21
N GLN A 70 -6.46 19.92 7.26
CA GLN A 70 -6.68 20.36 8.64
C GLN A 70 -6.19 21.79 8.90
N ASN A 71 -5.04 22.17 8.33
CA ASN A 71 -4.48 23.51 8.45
C ASN A 71 -5.28 24.52 7.61
N THR A 72 -5.72 24.15 6.41
CA THR A 72 -6.62 24.97 5.57
C THR A 72 -7.92 25.29 6.31
N LEU A 73 -8.59 24.26 6.85
CA LEU A 73 -9.79 24.43 7.66
C LEU A 73 -9.54 25.29 8.91
N GLY A 74 -8.34 25.20 9.48
CA GLY A 74 -7.90 26.06 10.59
C GLY A 74 -7.83 27.55 10.21
N VAL A 75 -7.38 27.87 8.99
CA VAL A 75 -7.39 29.24 8.45
C VAL A 75 -8.81 29.68 8.14
N LEU A 76 -9.59 28.86 7.42
CA LEU A 76 -10.98 29.17 7.07
C LEU A 76 -11.86 29.42 8.32
N SER A 77 -11.71 28.60 9.36
CA SER A 77 -12.45 28.80 10.62
C SER A 77 -12.11 30.11 11.31
N LYS A 78 -10.83 30.52 11.27
CA LYS A 78 -10.41 31.80 11.85
C LYS A 78 -10.90 32.97 11.02
N LEU A 79 -10.83 32.89 9.68
CA LEU A 79 -11.39 33.90 8.77
C LEU A 79 -12.90 34.07 8.97
N ALA A 80 -13.66 32.98 9.04
CA ALA A 80 -15.13 33.04 9.26
C ALA A 80 -15.52 33.70 10.59
N LYS A 81 -14.64 33.58 11.60
CA LYS A 81 -14.82 34.25 12.88
C LYS A 81 -14.55 35.75 12.79
N GLU A 82 -13.49 36.17 12.13
CA GLU A 82 -13.01 37.55 12.08
C GLU A 82 -13.71 38.38 11.00
N LYS A 83 -14.00 37.79 9.82
CA LYS A 83 -14.57 38.50 8.66
C LYS A 83 -15.98 37.99 8.36
N LYS A 84 -16.97 38.60 8.96
CA LYS A 84 -18.38 38.16 8.87
C LYS A 84 -18.94 38.22 7.46
N GLU A 85 -18.50 39.21 6.68
CA GLU A 85 -18.90 39.42 5.28
C GLU A 85 -18.48 38.33 4.33
N TYR A 86 -17.47 37.53 4.69
CA TYR A 86 -16.96 36.43 3.88
C TYR A 86 -17.51 35.05 4.29
N ARG A 87 -18.40 34.93 5.29
CA ARG A 87 -18.84 33.66 5.86
C ARG A 87 -19.42 32.71 4.84
N ASP A 88 -20.27 33.21 3.96
CA ASP A 88 -20.90 32.39 2.93
C ASP A 88 -19.87 31.84 1.96
N THR A 89 -18.99 32.70 1.43
CA THR A 89 -17.89 32.30 0.53
C THR A 89 -16.93 31.32 1.22
N ILE A 90 -16.64 31.52 2.50
CA ILE A 90 -15.77 30.62 3.29
C ILE A 90 -16.44 29.26 3.47
N CYS A 91 -17.75 29.20 3.73
CA CYS A 91 -18.49 27.95 3.84
C CYS A 91 -18.54 27.19 2.51
N CYS A 92 -18.72 27.91 1.39
CA CYS A 92 -18.65 27.32 0.05
C CYS A 92 -17.23 26.78 -0.26
N ALA A 93 -16.17 27.54 0.09
CA ALA A 93 -14.81 27.08 -0.05
C ALA A 93 -14.52 25.83 0.82
N ALA A 94 -15.01 25.81 2.06
CA ALA A 94 -14.87 24.65 2.95
C ALA A 94 -15.59 23.41 2.41
N ALA A 95 -16.73 23.56 1.70
CA ALA A 95 -17.49 22.47 1.12
C ALA A 95 -16.64 21.68 0.09
N GLN A 96 -15.65 22.28 -0.58
CA GLN A 96 -14.73 21.59 -1.49
C GLN A 96 -13.95 20.48 -0.77
N GLY A 97 -13.68 20.63 0.52
CA GLY A 97 -13.00 19.61 1.32
C GLY A 97 -13.85 18.35 1.60
N LEU A 98 -15.15 18.35 1.25
CA LEU A 98 -16.04 17.18 1.32
C LEU A 98 -15.70 16.12 0.28
N MET A 99 -14.83 16.42 -0.70
CA MET A 99 -14.20 15.43 -1.57
C MET A 99 -13.31 14.44 -0.76
N SER A 100 -12.74 14.89 0.35
CA SER A 100 -11.94 14.04 1.21
C SER A 100 -12.84 13.05 1.96
N ARG A 101 -12.54 11.76 1.84
CA ARG A 101 -13.23 10.68 2.58
C ARG A 101 -12.81 10.60 4.06
N ASP A 102 -11.92 11.47 4.53
CA ASP A 102 -11.49 11.51 5.93
C ASP A 102 -12.59 12.09 6.83
N GLU A 103 -13.15 11.27 7.71
CA GLU A 103 -14.22 11.64 8.64
C GLU A 103 -13.85 12.86 9.50
N SER A 104 -12.61 12.94 9.96
CA SER A 104 -12.20 14.07 10.81
C SER A 104 -12.16 15.39 10.04
N THR A 105 -11.86 15.35 8.75
CA THR A 105 -11.94 16.50 7.85
C THR A 105 -13.38 16.90 7.60
N GLN A 106 -14.25 15.94 7.23
CA GLN A 106 -15.67 16.21 7.02
C GLN A 106 -16.36 16.73 8.29
N ASN A 107 -16.08 16.16 9.46
CA ASN A 107 -16.63 16.64 10.74
C ASN A 107 -16.23 18.09 11.07
N LYS A 108 -15.00 18.50 10.71
CA LYS A 108 -14.59 19.90 10.87
C LYS A 108 -15.30 20.84 9.91
N ILE A 109 -15.53 20.38 8.68
CA ILE A 109 -16.29 21.14 7.68
C ILE A 109 -17.74 21.31 8.16
N VAL A 110 -18.36 20.23 8.63
CA VAL A 110 -19.70 20.28 9.23
C VAL A 110 -19.78 21.32 10.35
N LYS A 111 -18.84 21.26 11.31
CA LYS A 111 -18.80 22.23 12.41
C LYS A 111 -18.62 23.67 11.93
N LEU A 112 -17.80 23.90 10.90
CA LEU A 112 -17.59 25.22 10.33
C LEU A 112 -18.88 25.71 9.68
N ILE A 113 -19.54 24.89 8.86
CA ILE A 113 -20.81 25.23 8.19
C ILE A 113 -21.93 25.45 9.21
N GLN A 114 -22.10 24.59 10.20
CA GLN A 114 -23.11 24.75 11.25
C GLN A 114 -22.88 26.00 12.10
N THR A 115 -21.63 26.44 12.25
CA THR A 115 -21.30 27.61 13.08
C THR A 115 -21.46 28.93 12.33
N PHE A 116 -21.17 28.95 11.03
CA PHE A 116 -21.04 30.18 10.26
C PHE A 116 -21.90 30.24 9.00
N GLY A 117 -22.41 29.09 8.50
CA GLY A 117 -23.20 29.01 7.29
C GLY A 117 -24.68 29.37 7.54
N GLU A 118 -25.30 30.00 6.56
CA GLU A 118 -26.72 30.30 6.57
C GLU A 118 -27.51 29.19 5.84
N THR A 119 -28.52 28.62 6.50
CA THR A 119 -29.31 27.52 5.95
C THR A 119 -30.08 27.88 4.68
N GLU A 120 -30.39 29.17 4.51
CA GLU A 120 -31.12 29.68 3.35
C GLU A 120 -30.21 30.19 2.20
N SER A 121 -28.89 30.12 2.36
CA SER A 121 -27.95 30.55 1.30
C SER A 121 -28.06 29.62 0.07
N PRO A 122 -28.44 30.14 -1.11
CA PRO A 122 -28.53 29.33 -2.32
C PRO A 122 -27.18 28.89 -2.81
N THR A 123 -26.14 29.74 -2.65
CA THR A 123 -24.75 29.44 -3.03
C THR A 123 -24.17 28.30 -2.21
N LEU A 124 -24.43 28.29 -0.89
CA LEU A 124 -23.98 27.20 -0.02
C LEU A 124 -24.74 25.88 -0.32
N LYS A 125 -26.06 25.95 -0.58
CA LYS A 125 -26.86 24.77 -0.97
C LYS A 125 -26.32 24.16 -2.26
N GLU A 126 -26.03 24.98 -3.27
CA GLU A 126 -25.42 24.54 -4.52
C GLU A 126 -24.05 23.91 -4.31
N ALA A 127 -23.16 24.58 -3.57
CA ALA A 127 -21.83 24.07 -3.25
C ALA A 127 -21.87 22.74 -2.51
N LEU A 128 -22.78 22.54 -1.56
CA LEU A 128 -22.96 21.28 -0.84
C LEU A 128 -23.55 20.19 -1.71
N SER A 129 -24.50 20.53 -2.59
CA SER A 129 -25.11 19.57 -3.52
C SER A 129 -24.08 18.98 -4.48
N ALA A 130 -23.10 19.77 -4.92
CA ALA A 130 -22.01 19.32 -5.80
C ALA A 130 -21.16 18.19 -5.16
N TYR A 131 -21.09 18.11 -3.84
CA TYR A 131 -20.32 17.09 -3.11
C TYR A 131 -21.21 16.09 -2.37
N ALA A 132 -22.51 16.05 -2.64
CA ALA A 132 -23.43 15.19 -1.95
C ALA A 132 -23.07 13.70 -2.04
N GLU A 133 -22.49 13.25 -3.16
CA GLU A 133 -22.08 11.86 -3.38
C GLU A 133 -20.82 11.48 -2.60
N THR A 134 -19.93 12.43 -2.34
CA THR A 134 -18.67 12.18 -1.63
C THR A 134 -18.80 12.33 -0.10
N MET A 135 -19.92 12.88 0.37
CA MET A 135 -20.19 13.04 1.80
C MET A 135 -20.44 11.69 2.47
N LEU A 136 -19.87 11.53 3.66
CA LEU A 136 -20.21 10.44 4.56
C LEU A 136 -21.67 10.50 5.01
N THR A 137 -22.28 9.37 5.29
CA THR A 137 -23.69 9.30 5.75
C THR A 137 -23.94 10.14 7.01
N SER A 138 -22.98 10.17 7.94
CA SER A 138 -23.01 11.03 9.12
C SER A 138 -23.02 12.52 8.73
N THR A 139 -22.17 12.93 7.81
CA THR A 139 -22.07 14.29 7.28
C THR A 139 -23.37 14.72 6.59
N LYS A 140 -23.94 13.86 5.72
CA LYS A 140 -25.25 14.13 5.08
C LYS A 140 -26.35 14.37 6.10
N LYS A 141 -26.38 13.55 7.16
CA LYS A 141 -27.37 13.68 8.23
C LYS A 141 -27.22 15.00 9.00
N GLU A 142 -26.00 15.41 9.30
CA GLU A 142 -25.72 16.65 10.03
C GLU A 142 -25.92 17.91 9.19
N LEU A 143 -25.76 17.82 7.87
CA LEU A 143 -25.97 18.91 6.91
C LEU A 143 -27.37 18.85 6.24
N ALA A 144 -28.26 17.95 6.67
CA ALA A 144 -29.58 17.77 6.07
C ALA A 144 -30.43 19.05 6.02
N ALA A 145 -30.23 19.97 6.99
CA ALA A 145 -30.92 21.27 7.01
C ALA A 145 -30.51 22.18 5.84
N TYR A 146 -29.31 22.00 5.32
CA TYR A 146 -28.75 22.76 4.20
C TYR A 146 -28.99 22.10 2.83
N LEU A 147 -29.48 20.84 2.81
CA LEU A 147 -29.66 20.02 1.59
C LEU A 147 -31.16 19.85 1.24
N LYS A 148 -32.10 20.49 1.95
CA LYS A 148 -33.53 20.18 1.98
C LYS A 148 -34.32 20.31 0.68
N ASP A 149 -33.80 20.82 -0.40
CA ASP A 149 -34.56 20.98 -1.64
C ASP A 149 -34.41 19.83 -2.66
N ASN A 150 -33.49 18.85 -2.41
CA ASN A 150 -33.24 17.74 -3.34
C ASN A 150 -33.27 16.32 -2.72
N VAL A 151 -33.65 16.16 -1.45
CA VAL A 151 -33.57 14.85 -0.75
C VAL A 151 -34.86 14.47 -0.06
N SER A 152 -36.02 14.89 -0.56
CA SER A 152 -37.31 14.57 0.10
C SER A 152 -37.79 13.13 -0.09
N ASP A 153 -37.14 12.29 -0.90
CA ASP A 153 -37.58 10.90 -1.15
C ASP A 153 -36.69 9.77 -0.57
N ALA A 154 -35.56 10.09 0.08
CA ALA A 154 -34.66 9.04 0.55
C ALA A 154 -34.58 8.85 2.08
N LEU A 155 -35.28 9.62 2.89
CA LEU A 155 -35.16 9.63 4.36
C LEU A 155 -36.41 9.29 5.14
N SER A 156 -37.43 8.66 4.54
CA SER A 156 -38.66 8.24 5.25
C SER A 156 -38.75 6.74 5.51
N THR A 157 -37.65 5.99 5.58
CA THR A 157 -37.67 4.52 5.76
C THR A 157 -36.95 4.01 7.02
N ASP A 158 -36.83 4.82 8.07
CA ASP A 158 -36.18 4.35 9.31
C ASP A 158 -37.13 4.01 10.45
N LYS A 159 -38.32 3.56 10.13
CA LYS A 159 -39.29 3.15 11.19
C LYS A 159 -40.16 1.93 10.89
N VAL A 160 -39.75 1.05 10.00
CA VAL A 160 -40.44 -0.25 9.88
C VAL A 160 -39.41 -1.29 9.42
N LEU A 161 -38.83 -2.04 10.33
CA LEU A 161 -38.29 -3.38 9.97
C LEU A 161 -38.03 -4.23 11.21
N LEU A 162 -39.13 -4.61 11.85
CA LEU A 162 -39.20 -5.82 12.66
C LEU A 162 -40.60 -6.41 12.56
N THR A 163 -41.04 -6.72 11.34
CA THR A 163 -42.22 -7.60 11.15
C THR A 163 -42.05 -8.33 9.82
N THR A 164 -41.88 -9.64 9.95
CA THR A 164 -42.15 -10.69 8.93
C THR A 164 -41.50 -10.52 7.57
N LEU A 165 -40.46 -11.32 7.36
CA LEU A 165 -39.95 -11.69 6.03
C LEU A 165 -41.04 -12.51 5.32
N ASP A 166 -41.86 -11.85 4.50
CA ASP A 166 -42.65 -12.52 3.49
C ASP A 166 -41.71 -12.91 2.31
N GLU A 167 -41.66 -14.19 1.98
CA GLU A 167 -40.80 -14.85 0.97
C GLU A 167 -41.14 -14.47 -0.49
N GLN A 168 -41.73 -13.32 -0.77
CA GLN A 168 -42.07 -12.88 -2.14
C GLN A 168 -41.78 -11.41 -2.43
N ALA A 169 -40.71 -10.86 -1.92
CA ALA A 169 -40.20 -9.62 -2.49
C ALA A 169 -39.47 -9.94 -3.80
N SER A 170 -40.04 -9.56 -4.93
CA SER A 170 -39.30 -9.49 -6.20
C SER A 170 -38.01 -8.70 -5.94
N VAL A 171 -36.87 -9.36 -6.05
CA VAL A 171 -35.57 -8.71 -5.95
C VAL A 171 -35.55 -7.65 -7.04
N ALA A 172 -35.67 -6.39 -6.66
CA ALA A 172 -35.44 -5.29 -7.57
C ALA A 172 -34.03 -5.50 -8.16
N SER A 173 -33.95 -5.58 -9.48
CA SER A 173 -32.65 -5.71 -10.15
C SER A 173 -31.83 -4.48 -9.77
N PHE A 174 -30.80 -4.67 -8.96
CA PHE A 174 -29.87 -3.61 -8.61
C PHE A 174 -28.93 -3.43 -9.82
N ASP A 175 -28.91 -2.24 -10.40
CA ASP A 175 -27.98 -1.93 -11.47
C ASP A 175 -26.60 -1.68 -10.87
N TYR A 176 -25.73 -2.67 -11.03
CA TYR A 176 -24.35 -2.56 -10.57
C TYR A 176 -23.54 -1.66 -11.49
N GLU A 177 -22.80 -0.72 -10.91
CA GLU A 177 -21.77 0.02 -11.64
C GLU A 177 -20.56 -0.89 -11.85
N PRO A 178 -20.14 -1.12 -13.10
CA PRO A 178 -18.97 -1.97 -13.33
C PRO A 178 -17.72 -1.31 -12.74
N MET A 179 -16.88 -2.11 -12.09
CA MET A 179 -15.58 -1.63 -11.63
C MET A 179 -14.77 -1.07 -12.80
N PRO A 180 -14.12 0.08 -12.63
CA PRO A 180 -13.28 0.63 -13.68
C PRO A 180 -12.15 -0.37 -14.03
N PRO A 181 -11.71 -0.43 -15.30
CA PRO A 181 -10.64 -1.32 -15.72
C PRO A 181 -9.36 -1.01 -14.94
N ILE A 182 -8.57 -2.06 -14.68
CA ILE A 182 -7.30 -1.93 -13.94
C ILE A 182 -6.30 -1.11 -14.75
N LEU A 183 -6.19 -1.39 -16.05
CA LEU A 183 -5.29 -0.70 -16.95
C LEU A 183 -5.99 0.50 -17.59
N ARG A 184 -5.53 1.69 -17.26
CA ARG A 184 -6.01 2.95 -17.81
C ARG A 184 -4.82 3.86 -18.12
N GLU A 185 -5.02 4.79 -19.04
CA GLU A 185 -3.96 5.73 -19.42
C GLU A 185 -3.55 6.66 -18.26
N ASP A 186 -4.50 7.00 -17.38
CA ASP A 186 -4.26 7.88 -16.22
C ASP A 186 -3.44 7.23 -15.11
N ASN A 187 -3.36 5.88 -15.05
CA ASN A 187 -2.55 5.16 -14.08
C ASN A 187 -1.33 4.45 -14.70
N ARG A 188 -1.02 4.73 -15.95
CA ARG A 188 0.16 4.21 -16.63
C ARG A 188 1.44 4.78 -16.02
N ILE A 189 2.40 3.92 -15.72
CA ILE A 189 3.70 4.31 -15.20
C ILE A 189 4.58 4.79 -16.37
N GLN A 190 5.20 5.95 -16.19
CA GLN A 190 6.15 6.46 -17.18
C GLN A 190 7.43 5.63 -17.17
N GLU A 191 7.86 5.23 -18.35
CA GLU A 191 9.12 4.49 -18.52
C GLU A 191 10.32 5.41 -18.27
N ILE A 192 11.40 4.86 -17.78
CA ILE A 192 12.68 5.57 -17.66
C ILE A 192 13.34 5.57 -19.04
N THR A 193 13.49 6.76 -19.61
CA THR A 193 13.96 6.92 -20.99
C THR A 193 15.36 7.51 -21.11
N SER A 194 15.95 7.88 -19.98
CA SER A 194 17.29 8.48 -19.92
C SER A 194 18.04 8.15 -18.63
N ILE A 195 19.34 8.39 -18.63
CA ILE A 195 20.18 8.27 -17.41
C ILE A 195 19.79 9.34 -16.39
N GLU A 196 19.41 10.51 -16.85
CA GLU A 196 18.96 11.62 -16.01
C GLU A 196 17.68 11.22 -15.26
N ASP A 197 16.74 10.55 -15.91
CA ASP A 197 15.51 10.00 -15.27
C ASP A 197 15.87 8.93 -14.22
N LEU A 198 16.81 8.04 -14.53
CA LEU A 198 17.30 7.04 -13.57
C LEU A 198 17.90 7.71 -12.33
N ILE A 199 18.75 8.72 -12.50
CA ILE A 199 19.38 9.44 -11.38
C ILE A 199 18.32 10.22 -10.57
N PHE A 200 17.34 10.79 -11.26
CA PHE A 200 16.22 11.46 -10.61
C PHE A 200 15.42 10.46 -9.75
N LEU A 201 15.06 9.29 -10.30
CA LEU A 201 14.40 8.23 -9.56
C LEU A 201 15.24 7.75 -8.37
N ALA A 202 16.56 7.53 -8.57
CA ALA A 202 17.49 7.19 -7.50
C ALA A 202 17.48 8.22 -6.36
N SER A 203 17.29 9.50 -6.70
CA SER A 203 17.22 10.57 -5.69
C SER A 203 15.99 10.46 -4.79
N GLN A 204 14.94 9.79 -5.22
CA GLN A 204 13.66 9.63 -4.51
C GLN A 204 13.51 8.30 -3.81
N ILE A 205 14.23 7.26 -4.24
CA ILE A 205 13.98 5.85 -3.87
C ILE A 205 13.95 5.57 -2.37
N LEU A 206 14.70 6.33 -1.56
CA LEU A 206 14.77 6.15 -0.10
C LEU A 206 13.71 6.95 0.67
N ASP A 207 12.97 7.82 -0.01
CA ASP A 207 11.95 8.69 0.60
C ASP A 207 10.58 8.51 -0.08
N SER A 208 10.50 7.66 -1.11
CA SER A 208 9.29 7.48 -1.91
C SER A 208 8.30 6.54 -1.23
N ASN A 209 7.03 6.94 -1.23
CA ASN A 209 5.91 6.09 -0.87
C ASN A 209 5.31 5.33 -2.07
N GLU A 210 5.76 5.65 -3.29
CA GLU A 210 5.29 5.01 -4.51
C GLU A 210 5.79 3.56 -4.59
N LEU A 211 4.87 2.61 -4.63
CA LEU A 211 5.17 1.18 -4.57
C LEU A 211 5.99 0.71 -5.77
N TYR A 212 5.69 1.24 -6.95
CA TYR A 212 6.35 0.86 -8.20
C TYR A 212 7.78 1.39 -8.35
N HIS A 213 8.19 2.40 -7.58
CA HIS A 213 9.54 2.98 -7.68
C HIS A 213 10.66 1.97 -7.40
N PHE A 214 10.43 1.02 -6.49
CA PHE A 214 11.40 -0.05 -6.19
C PHE A 214 11.72 -0.88 -7.45
N ASP A 215 10.69 -1.43 -8.07
CA ASP A 215 10.84 -2.31 -9.24
C ASP A 215 11.33 -1.52 -10.47
N LEU A 216 10.78 -0.32 -10.67
CA LEU A 216 11.17 0.56 -11.77
C LEU A 216 12.65 0.95 -11.68
N PHE A 217 13.14 1.24 -10.46
CA PHE A 217 14.53 1.57 -10.22
C PHE A 217 15.47 0.40 -10.52
N LEU A 218 15.13 -0.81 -10.08
CA LEU A 218 15.95 -1.99 -10.36
C LEU A 218 16.02 -2.29 -11.85
N ASN A 219 14.87 -2.24 -12.55
CA ASN A 219 14.82 -2.42 -13.99
C ASN A 219 15.66 -1.36 -14.73
N ALA A 220 15.48 -0.09 -14.36
CA ALA A 220 16.21 1.01 -14.97
C ALA A 220 17.73 0.90 -14.75
N LEU A 221 18.17 0.41 -13.58
CA LEU A 221 19.59 0.12 -13.35
C LEU A 221 20.11 -0.97 -14.30
N VAL A 222 19.36 -2.07 -14.47
CA VAL A 222 19.75 -3.16 -15.38
C VAL A 222 19.86 -2.62 -16.81
N GLU A 223 18.93 -1.80 -17.24
CA GLU A 223 18.83 -1.29 -18.61
C GLU A 223 19.88 -0.20 -18.92
N TRP A 224 20.07 0.75 -18.01
CA TRP A 224 20.84 1.97 -18.26
C TRP A 224 22.26 1.97 -17.69
N ASN A 225 22.63 1.01 -16.82
CA ASN A 225 23.95 1.03 -16.17
C ASN A 225 25.14 1.06 -17.14
N GLU A 226 25.06 0.39 -18.31
CA GLU A 226 26.14 0.39 -19.28
C GLU A 226 26.35 1.76 -19.94
N GLN A 227 25.30 2.56 -20.02
CA GLN A 227 25.30 3.87 -20.64
C GLN A 227 25.75 4.97 -19.66
N LEU A 228 26.04 4.62 -18.40
CA LEU A 228 26.61 5.57 -17.43
C LEU A 228 28.01 6.00 -17.88
N GLU A 229 28.17 7.30 -18.02
CA GLU A 229 29.43 7.97 -18.34
C GLU A 229 30.00 8.66 -17.09
N ALA A 230 31.28 9.01 -17.16
CA ALA A 230 32.01 9.73 -16.10
C ALA A 230 31.28 10.99 -15.57
N LYS A 231 30.64 11.75 -16.46
CA LYS A 231 29.89 12.97 -16.12
C LYS A 231 28.70 12.75 -15.17
N HIS A 232 28.13 11.52 -15.16
CA HIS A 232 26.98 11.19 -14.34
C HIS A 232 27.34 10.80 -12.90
N ILE A 233 28.62 10.41 -12.66
CA ILE A 233 29.04 9.80 -11.39
C ILE A 233 28.87 10.74 -10.19
N THR A 234 29.16 12.02 -10.36
CA THR A 234 29.04 13.01 -9.27
C THR A 234 27.58 13.19 -8.82
N GLN A 235 26.62 12.95 -9.70
CA GLN A 235 25.19 13.09 -9.39
C GLN A 235 24.68 11.99 -8.43
N TRP A 236 25.41 10.88 -8.29
CA TRP A 236 25.09 9.83 -7.31
C TRP A 236 25.48 10.19 -5.87
N THR A 237 26.37 11.17 -5.68
CA THR A 237 26.86 11.55 -4.33
C THR A 237 25.73 11.87 -3.34
N PRO A 238 24.72 12.68 -3.67
CA PRO A 238 23.61 12.98 -2.75
C PRO A 238 22.78 11.76 -2.38
N VAL A 239 22.53 10.87 -3.34
CA VAL A 239 21.76 9.63 -3.14
C VAL A 239 22.48 8.74 -2.13
N LEU A 240 23.77 8.52 -2.35
CA LEU A 240 24.60 7.68 -1.49
C LEU A 240 24.79 8.29 -0.09
N GLN A 241 24.91 9.62 -0.01
CA GLN A 241 24.95 10.31 1.28
C GLN A 241 23.70 10.05 2.13
N ARG A 242 22.52 10.00 1.50
CA ARG A 242 21.27 9.63 2.18
C ARG A 242 21.28 8.18 2.62
N ALA A 243 21.68 7.24 1.75
CA ALA A 243 21.78 5.82 2.09
C ALA A 243 22.68 5.58 3.30
N TYR A 244 23.86 6.19 3.34
CA TYR A 244 24.75 6.12 4.50
C TYR A 244 24.12 6.72 5.75
N LYS A 245 23.49 7.90 5.67
CA LYS A 245 22.84 8.54 6.82
C LYS A 245 21.73 7.67 7.39
N LEU A 246 20.95 7.02 6.54
CA LEU A 246 19.88 6.12 6.96
C LEU A 246 20.45 4.96 7.78
N LEU A 247 21.50 4.31 7.30
CA LEU A 247 22.09 3.17 8.00
C LEU A 247 22.81 3.56 9.30
N ILE A 248 23.57 4.67 9.32
CA ILE A 248 24.30 5.13 10.50
C ILE A 248 23.38 5.63 11.61
N ASN A 249 22.31 6.32 11.26
CA ASN A 249 21.37 6.85 12.25
C ASN A 249 20.45 5.75 12.85
N GLY A 250 20.64 4.51 12.42
CA GLY A 250 19.91 3.35 12.93
C GLY A 250 18.47 3.34 12.53
N GLY A 251 18.18 3.63 11.26
CA GLY A 251 16.85 3.65 10.69
C GLY A 251 15.82 4.11 11.73
N SER A 252 15.45 5.37 11.76
CA SER A 252 14.40 5.77 12.71
C SER A 252 13.20 4.84 12.47
N SER A 253 12.39 4.61 13.47
CA SER A 253 11.16 3.81 13.40
C SER A 253 10.16 4.25 12.32
N ARG A 254 10.53 5.21 11.50
CA ARG A 254 9.76 5.71 10.35
C ARG A 254 10.21 5.12 9.02
N ASN A 255 11.41 4.52 8.97
CA ASN A 255 11.93 3.93 7.74
C ASN A 255 11.76 2.42 7.84
N GLY A 256 11.04 1.83 6.90
CA GLY A 256 10.80 0.40 6.84
C GLY A 256 12.09 -0.42 6.67
N ILE A 257 11.98 -1.71 6.86
CA ILE A 257 13.07 -2.68 6.68
C ILE A 257 13.57 -2.62 5.22
N LEU A 258 12.66 -2.46 4.26
CA LEU A 258 12.97 -2.39 2.84
C LEU A 258 13.83 -1.17 2.49
N ASP A 259 13.62 -0.02 3.14
CA ASP A 259 14.46 1.16 2.92
C ASP A 259 15.90 0.92 3.40
N SER A 260 16.07 0.18 4.50
CA SER A 260 17.40 -0.22 5.00
C SER A 260 18.08 -1.20 4.05
N MET A 261 17.33 -2.11 3.42
CA MET A 261 17.84 -3.04 2.41
C MET A 261 18.23 -2.30 1.13
N MET A 262 17.39 -1.37 0.66
CA MET A 262 17.69 -0.52 -0.49
C MET A 262 18.92 0.36 -0.23
N ALA A 263 19.05 0.94 0.96
CA ALA A 263 20.26 1.70 1.32
C ALA A 263 21.53 0.83 1.30
N THR A 264 21.42 -0.43 1.76
CA THR A 264 22.54 -1.39 1.69
C THR A 264 22.91 -1.72 0.26
N PHE A 265 21.93 -1.96 -0.60
CA PHE A 265 22.12 -2.19 -2.03
C PHE A 265 22.78 -0.99 -2.71
N LEU A 266 22.33 0.23 -2.43
CA LEU A 266 22.94 1.45 -2.97
C LEU A 266 24.41 1.61 -2.57
N ILE A 267 24.78 1.19 -1.35
CA ILE A 267 26.20 1.20 -0.93
C ILE A 267 27.02 0.18 -1.74
N ASP A 268 26.48 -1.01 -1.99
CA ASP A 268 27.15 -1.99 -2.85
C ASP A 268 27.27 -1.47 -4.27
N TYR A 269 26.23 -0.86 -4.80
CA TYR A 269 26.26 -0.21 -6.11
C TYR A 269 27.32 0.92 -6.17
N ALA A 270 27.44 1.72 -5.11
CA ALA A 270 28.50 2.72 -5.01
C ALA A 270 29.90 2.11 -5.12
N LYS A 271 30.12 0.95 -4.47
CA LYS A 271 31.41 0.23 -4.59
C LYS A 271 31.68 -0.20 -6.03
N LEU A 272 30.64 -0.61 -6.79
CA LEU A 272 30.78 -0.91 -8.21
C LEU A 272 31.11 0.33 -9.03
N LEU A 273 30.47 1.46 -8.79
CA LEU A 273 30.76 2.72 -9.46
C LEU A 273 32.19 3.19 -9.17
N ILE A 274 32.67 3.11 -7.94
CA ILE A 274 34.05 3.45 -7.55
C ILE A 274 35.05 2.54 -8.28
N LYS A 275 34.76 1.25 -8.41
CA LYS A 275 35.59 0.30 -9.13
C LYS A 275 35.65 0.59 -10.64
N ARG A 276 34.48 0.96 -11.22
CA ARG A 276 34.35 1.21 -12.67
C ARG A 276 34.91 2.57 -13.08
N PHE A 277 34.79 3.59 -12.24
CA PHE A 277 35.19 4.98 -12.50
C PHE A 277 36.10 5.54 -11.40
N PRO A 278 37.31 4.99 -11.22
CA PRO A 278 38.15 5.32 -10.05
C PRO A 278 38.60 6.78 -9.97
N VAL A 279 38.64 7.49 -11.08
CA VAL A 279 39.04 8.91 -11.13
C VAL A 279 37.85 9.80 -10.83
N GLU A 280 36.73 9.59 -11.51
CA GLU A 280 35.52 10.39 -11.45
C GLU A 280 34.73 10.14 -10.16
N ALA A 281 34.82 8.92 -9.62
CA ALA A 281 34.18 8.54 -8.36
C ALA A 281 34.99 8.90 -7.11
N LYS A 282 35.99 9.78 -7.22
CA LYS A 282 36.82 10.19 -6.07
C LYS A 282 36.01 10.78 -4.93
N GLU A 283 34.97 11.57 -5.24
CA GLU A 283 34.05 12.11 -4.23
C GLU A 283 33.25 10.99 -3.53
N LEU A 284 32.80 9.98 -4.28
CA LEU A 284 32.11 8.83 -3.73
C LEU A 284 33.03 7.99 -2.84
N SER A 285 34.29 7.79 -3.25
CA SER A 285 35.28 7.09 -2.44
C SER A 285 35.56 7.83 -1.13
N THR A 286 35.76 9.13 -1.20
CA THR A 286 35.96 9.99 -0.02
C THR A 286 34.74 9.97 0.91
N LEU A 287 33.53 10.00 0.35
CA LEU A 287 32.28 9.88 1.12
C LEU A 287 32.21 8.51 1.81
N HIS A 288 32.50 7.42 1.08
CA HIS A 288 32.51 6.06 1.64
C HIS A 288 33.47 5.96 2.83
N GLU A 289 34.73 6.34 2.65
CA GLU A 289 35.76 6.32 3.69
C GLU A 289 35.36 7.14 4.93
N LYS A 290 34.84 8.37 4.73
CA LYS A 290 34.35 9.22 5.81
C LYS A 290 33.21 8.57 6.58
N MET A 291 32.27 7.91 5.89
CA MET A 291 31.12 7.30 6.53
C MET A 291 31.50 6.01 7.25
N VAL A 292 32.43 5.22 6.71
CA VAL A 292 33.00 4.04 7.38
C VAL A 292 33.72 4.48 8.67
N GLN A 293 34.55 5.52 8.62
CA GLN A 293 35.21 6.05 9.83
C GLN A 293 34.19 6.52 10.87
N LYS A 294 33.11 7.19 10.45
CA LYS A 294 32.05 7.64 11.35
C LYS A 294 31.32 6.46 12.00
N ASP A 295 31.06 5.39 11.27
CA ASP A 295 30.45 4.16 11.79
C ASP A 295 31.37 3.45 12.78
N GLU A 296 32.67 3.37 12.49
CA GLU A 296 33.68 2.76 13.37
C GLU A 296 33.76 3.46 14.75
N LEU A 297 33.49 4.77 14.83
CA LEU A 297 33.40 5.50 16.09
C LEU A 297 32.21 5.06 16.94
N GLN A 298 31.24 4.37 16.36
CA GLN A 298 30.08 3.81 17.03
C GLN A 298 30.27 2.33 17.42
N LYS A 299 31.45 1.77 17.24
CA LYS A 299 31.75 0.39 17.56
C LYS A 299 31.44 0.08 19.03
N GLY A 300 30.64 -0.98 19.24
CA GLY A 300 30.12 -1.32 20.56
C GLY A 300 28.79 -0.68 20.95
N GLN A 301 28.28 0.26 20.16
CA GLN A 301 26.93 0.80 20.32
C GLN A 301 25.93 -0.04 19.50
N TRP A 302 24.66 -0.02 19.88
CA TRP A 302 23.59 -0.72 19.14
C TRP A 302 23.39 -0.20 17.70
N ARG A 303 23.85 1.02 17.39
CA ARG A 303 23.77 1.64 16.07
C ARG A 303 24.91 1.23 15.12
N TYR A 304 25.94 0.54 15.62
CA TYR A 304 27.06 0.12 14.79
C TYR A 304 26.63 -0.91 13.73
N ARG A 305 26.81 -0.59 12.46
CA ARG A 305 26.39 -1.40 11.32
C ARG A 305 27.52 -2.16 10.63
N ASN A 306 28.78 -1.83 10.94
CA ASN A 306 29.95 -2.34 10.24
C ASN A 306 29.90 -2.05 8.72
N LEU A 307 29.77 -0.76 8.37
CA LEU A 307 29.63 -0.30 6.97
C LEU A 307 30.75 -0.79 6.06
N GLN A 308 31.93 -1.07 6.60
CA GLN A 308 33.02 -1.63 5.82
C GLN A 308 32.69 -3.02 5.26
N ARG A 309 31.91 -3.82 6.00
CA ARG A 309 31.55 -5.20 5.66
C ARG A 309 30.10 -5.35 5.22
N ILE A 310 29.30 -4.29 5.31
CA ILE A 310 27.89 -4.37 4.93
C ILE A 310 27.75 -4.67 3.45
N THR A 311 26.88 -5.59 3.13
CA THR A 311 26.52 -5.97 1.76
C THR A 311 25.16 -6.63 1.75
N ILE A 312 24.40 -6.42 0.67
CA ILE A 312 23.12 -7.09 0.46
C ILE A 312 23.30 -8.62 0.32
N ARG A 313 24.51 -9.07 -0.05
CA ARG A 313 24.87 -10.49 -0.16
C ARG A 313 25.09 -11.18 1.17
N GLN A 314 25.15 -10.44 2.27
CA GLN A 314 25.37 -11.04 3.58
C GLN A 314 24.19 -11.95 3.94
N LYS A 315 24.49 -13.24 4.19
CA LYS A 315 23.48 -14.15 4.74
C LYS A 315 23.09 -13.64 6.13
N SER A 316 21.84 -13.27 6.28
CA SER A 316 21.33 -12.92 7.60
C SER A 316 20.95 -14.17 8.36
N ASN A 317 21.38 -14.23 9.62
CA ASN A 317 20.90 -15.24 10.55
C ASN A 317 19.62 -14.79 11.26
N LYS A 318 19.08 -13.61 10.87
CA LYS A 318 17.88 -13.02 11.47
C LYS A 318 16.69 -13.23 10.55
N ARG A 319 15.61 -13.75 11.08
CA ARG A 319 14.32 -13.99 10.43
C ARG A 319 13.56 -12.72 10.01
N THR A 320 14.21 -11.57 9.97
CA THR A 320 13.60 -10.25 9.84
C THR A 320 13.70 -9.62 8.48
N GLU A 321 14.25 -10.30 7.54
CA GLU A 321 14.49 -9.73 6.23
C GLU A 321 13.41 -10.21 5.28
N PHE A 322 13.01 -9.35 4.35
CA PHE A 322 12.15 -9.68 3.23
C PHE A 322 12.95 -10.49 2.20
N PRO A 323 12.95 -11.83 2.23
CA PRO A 323 13.87 -12.64 1.44
C PRO A 323 13.68 -12.45 -0.06
N ILE A 324 12.45 -12.23 -0.53
CA ILE A 324 12.15 -12.00 -1.96
C ILE A 324 12.71 -10.67 -2.44
N HIS A 325 12.42 -9.57 -1.74
CA HIS A 325 12.99 -8.27 -2.09
C HIS A 325 14.52 -8.29 -2.03
N LYS A 326 15.07 -8.98 -1.03
CA LYS A 326 16.52 -9.17 -0.93
C LYS A 326 17.07 -9.93 -2.10
N GLN A 327 16.38 -10.97 -2.57
CA GLN A 327 16.78 -11.74 -3.73
C GLN A 327 16.74 -10.91 -5.01
N LEU A 328 15.72 -10.07 -5.20
CA LEU A 328 15.66 -9.13 -6.32
C LEU A 328 16.84 -8.16 -6.31
N LEU A 329 17.16 -7.56 -5.16
CA LEU A 329 18.32 -6.68 -4.99
C LEU A 329 19.63 -7.42 -5.27
N TYR A 330 19.78 -8.63 -4.73
CA TYR A 330 20.95 -9.46 -4.95
C TYR A 330 21.13 -9.82 -6.43
N ARG A 331 20.05 -10.29 -7.10
CA ARG A 331 20.07 -10.63 -8.52
C ARG A 331 20.42 -9.42 -9.39
N THR A 332 19.82 -8.27 -9.09
CA THR A 332 20.15 -7.02 -9.78
C THR A 332 21.62 -6.70 -9.66
N LEU A 333 22.20 -6.80 -8.46
CA LEU A 333 23.63 -6.54 -8.24
C LEU A 333 24.52 -7.50 -9.04
N ASP A 334 24.15 -8.79 -9.11
CA ASP A 334 24.87 -9.79 -9.91
C ASP A 334 24.80 -9.48 -11.40
N LEU A 335 23.63 -9.07 -11.91
CA LEU A 335 23.49 -8.63 -13.30
C LEU A 335 24.34 -7.39 -13.61
N LEU A 336 24.47 -6.46 -12.67
CA LEU A 336 25.30 -5.27 -12.84
C LEU A 336 26.80 -5.57 -12.84
N GLU A 337 27.23 -6.65 -12.17
CA GLU A 337 28.62 -7.10 -12.13
C GLU A 337 28.99 -8.05 -13.28
N SER A 338 28.02 -8.80 -13.79
CA SER A 338 28.22 -9.77 -14.86
C SER A 338 28.21 -9.10 -16.23
N ASN A 339 28.73 -9.83 -17.22
CA ASN A 339 28.63 -9.47 -18.65
C ASN A 339 27.43 -10.19 -19.31
N GLU A 340 26.46 -10.65 -18.54
CA GLU A 340 25.27 -11.32 -19.06
C GLU A 340 24.37 -10.35 -19.85
N ASN A 341 23.53 -10.91 -20.71
CA ASN A 341 22.52 -10.15 -21.44
C ASN A 341 21.61 -9.40 -20.48
N ARG A 342 21.49 -8.10 -20.67
CA ARG A 342 20.65 -7.24 -19.86
C ARG A 342 19.23 -7.23 -20.42
N LEU A 343 18.45 -8.15 -19.90
CA LEU A 343 17.05 -8.27 -20.25
C LEU A 343 16.19 -7.54 -19.21
N PRO A 344 15.01 -7.01 -19.60
CA PRO A 344 14.15 -6.28 -18.68
C PRO A 344 13.66 -7.20 -17.55
N MET A 345 13.53 -6.67 -16.35
CA MET A 345 12.90 -7.39 -15.25
C MET A 345 11.41 -7.60 -15.58
N LEU A 346 10.96 -8.85 -15.48
CA LEU A 346 9.60 -9.23 -15.83
C LEU A 346 8.57 -8.62 -14.88
N SER A 347 8.91 -8.53 -13.58
CA SER A 347 8.05 -8.02 -12.52
C SER A 347 7.85 -6.51 -12.51
N THR A 348 8.56 -5.75 -13.37
CA THR A 348 8.43 -4.29 -13.40
C THR A 348 7.01 -3.87 -13.79
N PRO A 349 6.31 -3.11 -12.92
CA PRO A 349 4.94 -2.69 -13.18
C PRO A 349 4.84 -1.76 -14.39
N THR A 350 3.69 -1.82 -15.06
CA THR A 350 3.33 -0.92 -16.17
C THR A 350 2.27 0.10 -15.76
N HIS A 351 1.50 -0.21 -14.72
CA HIS A 351 0.40 0.62 -14.22
C HIS A 351 0.40 0.67 -12.69
N MET A 352 0.08 1.84 -12.16
CA MET A 352 -0.04 2.03 -10.72
C MET A 352 -1.18 1.20 -10.11
N PRO A 353 -1.03 0.72 -8.86
CA PRO A 353 0.16 0.85 -8.01
C PRO A 353 1.29 -0.13 -8.36
N ALA A 354 0.99 -1.35 -8.86
CA ALA A 354 1.99 -2.33 -9.29
C ALA A 354 1.42 -3.40 -10.24
N PHE A 355 0.50 -3.03 -11.11
CA PHE A 355 -0.04 -3.95 -12.12
C PHE A 355 0.83 -4.01 -13.37
N ILE A 356 0.77 -5.15 -14.05
CA ILE A 356 1.48 -5.40 -15.30
C ILE A 356 0.46 -5.68 -16.42
N ASP A 357 0.62 -4.97 -17.53
CA ASP A 357 -0.08 -5.27 -18.76
C ASP A 357 0.38 -6.63 -19.30
N PRO A 358 -0.51 -7.61 -19.45
CA PRO A 358 -0.17 -8.94 -19.95
C PRO A 358 0.56 -8.94 -21.29
N ILE A 359 0.22 -8.02 -22.20
CA ILE A 359 0.91 -7.90 -23.49
C ILE A 359 2.36 -7.47 -23.30
N VAL A 360 2.62 -6.54 -22.40
CA VAL A 360 3.98 -6.10 -22.10
C VAL A 360 4.79 -7.25 -21.49
N LEU A 361 4.19 -8.04 -20.59
CA LEU A 361 4.87 -9.20 -20.02
C LEU A 361 5.22 -10.25 -21.07
N ILE A 362 4.30 -10.57 -21.98
CA ILE A 362 4.54 -11.49 -23.10
C ILE A 362 5.70 -11.00 -23.97
N LYS A 363 5.73 -9.71 -24.30
CA LYS A 363 6.81 -9.12 -25.10
C LYS A 363 8.17 -9.18 -24.38
N ARG A 364 8.20 -8.88 -23.07
CA ARG A 364 9.43 -9.02 -22.27
C ARG A 364 9.92 -10.47 -22.29
N LEU A 365 9.02 -11.43 -22.08
CA LEU A 365 9.36 -12.85 -22.08
C LEU A 365 9.84 -13.33 -23.47
N GLY A 366 9.28 -12.77 -24.55
CA GLY A 366 9.76 -12.99 -25.91
C GLY A 366 11.21 -12.56 -26.11
N GLN A 367 11.66 -11.49 -25.43
CA GLN A 367 13.07 -11.07 -25.47
C GLN A 367 13.99 -12.12 -24.78
N TYR A 368 13.55 -12.71 -23.67
CA TYR A 368 14.28 -13.82 -23.02
C TYR A 368 14.43 -15.03 -23.96
N GLN A 369 13.35 -15.40 -24.65
CA GLN A 369 13.42 -16.49 -25.63
C GLN A 369 14.35 -16.17 -26.81
N GLN A 370 14.33 -14.96 -27.34
CA GLN A 370 15.21 -14.52 -28.42
C GLN A 370 16.69 -14.53 -28.00
N ALA A 371 16.95 -14.16 -26.76
CA ALA A 371 18.29 -14.17 -26.17
C ALA A 371 18.74 -15.57 -25.72
N ASN A 372 17.87 -16.57 -25.79
CA ASN A 372 18.09 -17.92 -25.23
C ASN A 372 18.50 -17.85 -23.74
N ALA A 373 17.84 -16.98 -22.98
CA ALA A 373 18.08 -16.76 -21.57
C ALA A 373 16.87 -17.24 -20.73
N GLU A 374 17.16 -17.76 -19.54
CA GLU A 374 16.12 -18.16 -18.59
C GLU A 374 15.76 -17.00 -17.68
N PRO A 375 14.45 -16.71 -17.49
CA PRO A 375 14.00 -15.76 -16.50
C PRO A 375 14.34 -16.19 -15.07
N ASP A 376 14.55 -15.23 -14.18
CA ASP A 376 14.60 -15.52 -12.75
C ASP A 376 13.23 -16.02 -12.27
N ASP A 377 13.25 -17.11 -11.49
CA ASP A 377 12.04 -17.79 -11.04
C ASP A 377 11.13 -16.88 -10.19
N ILE A 378 11.72 -16.09 -9.28
CA ILE A 378 10.97 -15.17 -8.42
C ILE A 378 10.46 -13.97 -9.21
N ASP A 379 11.28 -13.40 -10.08
CA ASP A 379 10.87 -12.29 -10.93
C ASP A 379 9.66 -12.67 -11.79
N MET A 380 9.66 -13.88 -12.35
CA MET A 380 8.53 -14.40 -13.11
C MET A 380 7.29 -14.66 -12.27
N GLN A 381 7.43 -15.22 -11.06
CA GLN A 381 6.30 -15.44 -10.15
C GLN A 381 5.62 -14.11 -9.77
N ILE A 382 6.41 -13.08 -9.44
CA ILE A 382 5.89 -11.74 -9.15
C ILE A 382 5.20 -11.17 -10.38
N ALA A 383 5.81 -11.30 -11.56
CA ALA A 383 5.25 -10.81 -12.81
C ALA A 383 3.87 -11.43 -13.10
N LEU A 384 3.73 -12.75 -12.98
CA LEU A 384 2.47 -13.46 -13.11
C LEU A 384 1.44 -12.95 -12.09
N SER A 385 1.86 -12.82 -10.84
CA SER A 385 0.99 -12.39 -9.74
C SER A 385 0.50 -10.94 -9.88
N ARG A 386 1.19 -10.10 -10.65
CA ARG A 386 0.85 -8.70 -10.91
C ARG A 386 0.05 -8.49 -12.20
N MET A 387 -0.18 -9.53 -13.00
CA MET A 387 -0.90 -9.37 -14.27
C MET A 387 -2.32 -8.87 -14.07
N ALA A 388 -2.69 -7.85 -14.83
CA ALA A 388 -4.04 -7.31 -14.86
C ALA A 388 -4.91 -8.14 -15.81
N LEU A 389 -5.53 -9.21 -15.29
CA LEU A 389 -6.36 -10.13 -16.09
C LEU A 389 -7.84 -9.75 -16.12
N ASN A 390 -8.34 -9.08 -15.09
CA ASN A 390 -9.75 -8.72 -14.99
C ASN A 390 -10.11 -7.57 -15.94
N ASN A 391 -11.17 -7.77 -16.74
CA ASN A 391 -11.65 -6.79 -17.73
C ASN A 391 -10.66 -6.41 -18.83
N TYR A 392 -9.72 -7.30 -19.14
CA TYR A 392 -8.78 -7.07 -20.23
C TYR A 392 -9.43 -7.36 -21.59
N PRO A 393 -9.30 -6.47 -22.60
CA PRO A 393 -9.82 -6.74 -23.94
C PRO A 393 -9.06 -7.91 -24.56
N SER A 394 -9.73 -9.04 -24.71
CA SER A 394 -9.13 -10.31 -25.14
C SER A 394 -8.74 -10.39 -26.63
N GLN A 395 -8.96 -9.33 -27.41
CA GLN A 395 -8.86 -9.38 -28.88
C GLN A 395 -7.42 -9.50 -29.40
N ASP A 396 -6.44 -8.95 -28.69
CA ASP A 396 -5.04 -8.93 -29.13
C ASP A 396 -4.20 -10.13 -28.65
N PHE A 397 -4.68 -10.86 -27.66
CA PHE A 397 -3.94 -11.99 -27.07
C PHE A 397 -3.56 -13.10 -28.05
N PRO A 398 -4.45 -13.58 -28.94
CA PRO A 398 -4.10 -14.67 -29.85
C PRO A 398 -2.91 -14.35 -30.75
N THR A 399 -2.76 -13.08 -31.13
CA THR A 399 -1.66 -12.64 -31.99
C THR A 399 -0.34 -12.58 -31.22
N VAL A 400 -0.37 -11.97 -30.03
CA VAL A 400 0.85 -11.79 -29.21
C VAL A 400 1.32 -13.12 -28.63
N LEU A 401 0.42 -14.05 -28.29
CA LEU A 401 0.77 -15.40 -27.81
C LEU A 401 1.56 -16.22 -28.86
N GLN A 402 1.42 -15.94 -30.14
CA GLN A 402 2.19 -16.61 -31.18
C GLN A 402 3.67 -16.23 -31.16
N GLU A 403 4.04 -15.13 -30.51
CA GLU A 403 5.44 -14.74 -30.31
C GLU A 403 6.16 -15.65 -29.33
N LEU A 404 5.43 -16.29 -28.39
CA LEU A 404 5.97 -17.24 -27.43
C LEU A 404 5.97 -18.68 -27.99
N LYS A 405 6.89 -19.50 -27.49
CA LYS A 405 7.02 -20.91 -27.88
C LYS A 405 7.17 -21.79 -26.64
N GLY A 406 6.83 -23.07 -26.82
CA GLY A 406 7.05 -24.08 -25.79
C GLY A 406 6.21 -23.83 -24.52
N GLU A 407 6.83 -24.04 -23.37
CA GLU A 407 6.16 -23.93 -22.08
C GLU A 407 5.59 -22.52 -21.80
N TYR A 408 6.26 -21.46 -22.24
CA TYR A 408 5.78 -20.09 -22.08
C TYR A 408 4.45 -19.85 -22.82
N GLN A 409 4.35 -20.30 -24.05
CA GLN A 409 3.10 -20.23 -24.81
C GLN A 409 1.99 -21.02 -24.13
N SER A 410 2.30 -22.23 -23.64
CA SER A 410 1.33 -23.09 -22.95
C SER A 410 0.85 -22.46 -21.64
N LEU A 411 1.77 -21.88 -20.85
CA LEU A 411 1.47 -21.20 -19.59
C LEU A 411 0.52 -20.01 -19.78
N PHE A 412 0.82 -19.14 -20.75
CA PHE A 412 -0.02 -17.99 -21.04
C PHE A 412 -1.33 -18.37 -21.72
N SER A 413 -1.35 -19.40 -22.57
CA SER A 413 -2.59 -19.98 -23.11
C SER A 413 -3.49 -20.52 -21.99
N PHE A 414 -2.91 -21.13 -20.97
CA PHE A 414 -3.65 -21.57 -19.78
C PHE A 414 -4.22 -20.39 -18.98
N LEU A 415 -3.40 -19.36 -18.70
CA LEU A 415 -3.82 -18.20 -17.91
C LEU A 415 -4.92 -17.37 -18.56
N ILE A 416 -4.76 -17.07 -19.87
CA ILE A 416 -5.55 -16.11 -20.62
C ILE A 416 -6.57 -16.82 -21.50
N GLY A 417 -6.32 -18.08 -21.82
CA GLY A 417 -7.06 -18.86 -22.78
C GLY A 417 -8.42 -19.33 -22.31
N ALA A 418 -9.12 -20.02 -23.23
CA ALA A 418 -10.41 -20.63 -22.99
C ALA A 418 -10.40 -21.52 -21.74
N LYS A 419 -11.56 -21.64 -21.09
CA LYS A 419 -11.74 -22.41 -19.85
C LYS A 419 -11.18 -23.83 -19.88
N ASP A 420 -10.97 -24.39 -21.09
CA ASP A 420 -10.57 -25.79 -21.33
C ASP A 420 -9.05 -25.97 -21.53
N ALA A 421 -8.25 -24.91 -21.46
CA ALA A 421 -6.79 -25.05 -21.51
C ALA A 421 -6.32 -25.66 -20.19
N VAL A 422 -5.88 -26.91 -20.23
CA VAL A 422 -5.41 -27.67 -19.06
C VAL A 422 -3.88 -27.71 -19.08
N PRO A 423 -3.21 -27.51 -17.94
CA PRO A 423 -1.76 -27.67 -17.84
C PRO A 423 -1.35 -29.08 -18.25
N GLN A 424 -0.25 -29.21 -19.00
CA GLN A 424 0.27 -30.51 -19.43
C GLN A 424 1.68 -30.73 -18.90
N ALA A 425 1.89 -31.85 -18.20
CA ALA A 425 3.20 -32.29 -17.76
C ALA A 425 4.03 -32.86 -18.96
N PRO A 426 5.37 -32.84 -18.90
CA PRO A 426 6.20 -32.36 -17.78
C PRO A 426 6.34 -30.84 -17.75
N PHE A 427 6.46 -30.27 -16.54
CA PHE A 427 6.65 -28.84 -16.33
C PHE A 427 8.12 -28.56 -16.03
N ALA A 428 8.75 -27.66 -16.79
CA ALA A 428 10.10 -27.20 -16.47
C ALA A 428 10.08 -26.22 -15.28
N HIS A 429 9.01 -25.41 -15.16
CA HIS A 429 8.86 -24.40 -14.13
C HIS A 429 7.58 -24.60 -13.29
N PRO A 430 7.56 -25.58 -12.37
CA PRO A 430 6.37 -25.89 -11.56
C PRO A 430 5.81 -24.71 -10.79
N SER A 431 6.67 -23.86 -10.20
CA SER A 431 6.29 -22.67 -9.45
C SER A 431 5.45 -21.67 -10.27
N TRP A 432 5.76 -21.51 -11.55
CA TRP A 432 5.01 -20.63 -12.44
C TRP A 432 3.61 -21.16 -12.73
N TRP A 433 3.51 -22.47 -12.96
CA TRP A 433 2.21 -23.12 -13.18
C TRP A 433 1.31 -23.07 -11.96
N MET A 434 1.90 -23.24 -10.77
CA MET A 434 1.17 -23.10 -9.51
C MET A 434 0.68 -21.67 -9.32
N THR A 435 1.53 -20.67 -9.57
CA THR A 435 1.14 -19.27 -9.51
C THR A 435 0.03 -18.97 -10.51
N ALA A 436 0.15 -19.49 -11.74
CA ALA A 436 -0.88 -19.35 -12.76
C ALA A 436 -2.21 -20.01 -12.38
N GLY A 437 -2.15 -21.20 -11.77
CA GLY A 437 -3.33 -21.91 -11.27
C GLY A 437 -4.07 -21.14 -10.18
N LEU A 438 -3.33 -20.55 -9.22
CA LEU A 438 -3.88 -19.70 -8.17
C LEU A 438 -4.58 -18.47 -8.72
N ILE A 439 -3.97 -17.82 -9.72
CA ILE A 439 -4.53 -16.61 -10.34
C ILE A 439 -5.78 -16.94 -11.14
N LYS A 440 -5.76 -18.05 -11.89
CA LYS A 440 -6.87 -18.44 -12.76
C LYS A 440 -8.08 -18.92 -11.97
N SER A 441 -7.87 -19.77 -10.97
CA SER A 441 -8.92 -20.32 -10.14
C SER A 441 -8.34 -20.84 -8.82
N PRO A 442 -8.27 -20.02 -7.78
CA PRO A 442 -7.65 -20.38 -6.50
C PRO A 442 -8.36 -21.54 -5.79
N GLU A 443 -9.64 -21.77 -6.07
CA GLU A 443 -10.42 -22.87 -5.48
C GLU A 443 -10.26 -24.22 -6.22
N THR A 444 -9.62 -24.20 -7.39
CA THR A 444 -9.46 -25.41 -8.21
C THR A 444 -8.23 -26.20 -7.79
N VAL A 445 -8.42 -27.49 -7.51
CA VAL A 445 -7.31 -28.43 -7.32
C VAL A 445 -6.95 -29.02 -8.68
N TYR A 446 -5.83 -28.60 -9.24
CA TYR A 446 -5.32 -29.13 -10.50
C TYR A 446 -4.65 -30.48 -10.26
N THR A 447 -5.21 -31.55 -10.81
CA THR A 447 -4.67 -32.91 -10.69
C THR A 447 -3.31 -33.07 -11.37
N GLU A 448 -3.02 -32.21 -12.33
CA GLU A 448 -1.77 -32.12 -13.07
C GLU A 448 -0.59 -31.70 -12.18
N PHE A 449 -0.86 -31.02 -11.06
CA PHE A 449 0.15 -30.59 -10.10
C PHE A 449 0.42 -31.61 -8.98
N LYS A 450 -0.21 -32.80 -9.04
CA LYS A 450 -0.10 -33.84 -8.00
C LYS A 450 1.31 -34.35 -7.75
N ASP A 451 2.14 -34.32 -8.80
CA ASP A 451 3.52 -34.84 -8.77
C ASP A 451 4.54 -33.80 -8.30
N PHE A 452 4.11 -32.55 -8.06
CA PHE A 452 4.98 -31.58 -7.43
C PHE A 452 5.25 -31.99 -5.98
N SER A 453 6.52 -31.93 -5.58
CA SER A 453 6.99 -32.41 -4.29
C SER A 453 6.63 -31.48 -3.12
N TYR A 454 5.34 -31.19 -2.96
CA TYR A 454 4.83 -30.50 -1.79
C TYR A 454 3.67 -31.29 -1.17
N SER A 455 3.52 -31.14 0.13
CA SER A 455 2.55 -31.92 0.88
C SER A 455 1.10 -31.57 0.49
N LYS A 456 0.18 -32.50 0.72
CA LYS A 456 -1.26 -32.30 0.51
C LYS A 456 -1.78 -31.05 1.24
N SER A 457 -1.22 -30.75 2.40
CA SER A 457 -1.54 -29.60 3.23
C SER A 457 -1.11 -28.27 2.62
N SER A 458 -0.02 -28.25 1.84
CA SER A 458 0.41 -27.05 1.12
C SER A 458 -0.57 -26.63 0.03
N ARG A 459 -1.40 -27.52 -0.49
CA ARG A 459 -2.39 -27.20 -1.54
C ARG A 459 -3.54 -26.36 -1.00
N GLU A 460 -4.08 -26.72 0.17
CA GLU A 460 -5.15 -25.95 0.81
C GLU A 460 -4.67 -24.54 1.17
N PHE A 461 -3.43 -24.44 1.61
CA PHE A 461 -2.75 -23.19 1.86
C PHE A 461 -2.57 -22.34 0.58
N LEU A 462 -2.13 -22.95 -0.50
CA LEU A 462 -1.92 -22.30 -1.78
C LEU A 462 -3.23 -21.82 -2.42
N THR A 463 -4.36 -22.48 -2.15
CA THR A 463 -5.66 -22.08 -2.69
C THR A 463 -6.31 -20.92 -1.94
N GLY A 464 -5.73 -20.42 -0.84
CA GLY A 464 -6.36 -19.39 -0.03
C GLY A 464 -7.68 -19.83 0.63
N ASN A 465 -8.02 -21.11 0.54
CA ASN A 465 -9.26 -21.65 1.06
C ASN A 465 -9.06 -22.12 2.50
N PHE A 466 -8.97 -21.15 3.41
CA PHE A 466 -8.74 -21.40 4.82
C PHE A 466 -10.06 -21.62 5.55
N SER A 467 -10.25 -22.77 6.18
CA SER A 467 -11.29 -22.94 7.19
C SER A 467 -10.87 -22.26 8.49
N TRP A 468 -11.82 -21.64 9.16
CA TRP A 468 -11.59 -20.95 10.41
C TRP A 468 -12.68 -21.26 11.43
N TRP A 469 -12.32 -21.16 12.71
CA TRP A 469 -13.26 -21.32 13.83
C TRP A 469 -12.86 -20.41 14.98
N THR A 470 -13.79 -20.22 15.90
CA THR A 470 -13.58 -19.42 17.11
C THR A 470 -13.73 -20.28 18.35
N PHE A 471 -12.93 -19.98 19.36
CA PHE A 471 -13.07 -20.59 20.67
C PHE A 471 -12.77 -19.57 21.76
N GLN A 472 -13.34 -19.83 22.96
CA GLN A 472 -13.12 -18.99 24.12
C GLN A 472 -12.21 -19.71 25.10
N THR A 473 -11.17 -19.00 25.57
CA THR A 473 -10.22 -19.51 26.55
C THR A 473 -10.30 -18.68 27.81
N PRO A 474 -10.67 -19.29 28.97
CA PRO A 474 -10.63 -18.61 30.25
C PRO A 474 -9.17 -18.45 30.71
N HIS A 475 -8.84 -17.27 31.19
CA HIS A 475 -7.55 -16.92 31.74
C HIS A 475 -7.72 -16.45 33.18
N SER A 476 -6.68 -16.68 34.00
CA SER A 476 -6.60 -16.19 35.36
C SER A 476 -5.16 -15.85 35.70
N TYR A 477 -4.95 -14.71 36.33
CA TYR A 477 -3.67 -14.38 36.95
C TYR A 477 -3.89 -13.64 38.25
N THR A 478 -2.91 -13.73 39.14
CA THR A 478 -2.91 -12.97 40.39
C THR A 478 -2.04 -11.73 40.18
N ASP A 479 -2.62 -10.56 40.39
CA ASP A 479 -1.92 -9.29 40.23
C ASP A 479 -0.95 -9.03 41.42
N TYR A 480 -0.18 -7.97 41.38
CA TYR A 480 0.77 -7.58 42.40
C TYR A 480 0.12 -7.15 43.74
N HIS A 481 -1.20 -6.99 43.76
CA HIS A 481 -1.99 -6.79 45.00
C HIS A 481 -2.61 -8.09 45.52
N ASN A 482 -2.19 -9.25 45.04
CA ASN A 482 -2.75 -10.57 45.36
C ASN A 482 -4.25 -10.74 44.98
N LYS A 483 -4.76 -9.94 44.07
CA LYS A 483 -6.12 -10.06 43.54
C LYS A 483 -6.13 -10.97 42.33
N VAL A 484 -7.00 -11.99 42.36
CA VAL A 484 -7.20 -12.85 41.18
C VAL A 484 -8.02 -12.11 40.15
N VAL A 485 -7.48 -11.92 38.96
CA VAL A 485 -8.14 -11.34 37.78
C VAL A 485 -8.45 -12.46 36.82
N ASN A 486 -9.72 -12.64 36.53
CA ASN A 486 -10.22 -13.60 35.55
C ASN A 486 -10.73 -12.87 34.33
N TRP A 487 -10.36 -13.34 33.13
CA TRP A 487 -10.93 -12.86 31.87
C TRP A 487 -11.04 -14.01 30.87
N THR A 488 -11.85 -13.82 29.85
CA THR A 488 -12.00 -14.78 28.76
C THR A 488 -11.52 -14.12 27.48
N SER A 489 -10.56 -14.74 26.81
CA SER A 489 -10.18 -14.32 25.45
C SER A 489 -10.95 -15.13 24.42
N SER A 490 -11.45 -14.45 23.41
CA SER A 490 -11.99 -15.10 22.21
C SER A 490 -10.86 -15.19 21.20
N THR A 491 -10.59 -16.39 20.71
CA THR A 491 -9.49 -16.64 19.77
C THR A 491 -10.05 -17.11 18.45
N LEU A 492 -9.56 -16.52 17.37
CA LEU A 492 -9.80 -16.96 16.02
C LEU A 492 -8.65 -17.91 15.61
N SER A 493 -8.99 -19.07 15.10
CA SER A 493 -8.03 -20.04 14.58
C SER A 493 -8.36 -20.38 13.13
N PHE A 494 -7.30 -20.65 12.38
CA PHE A 494 -7.39 -21.10 11.01
C PHE A 494 -6.90 -22.54 10.94
N ASN A 495 -7.52 -23.32 10.05
CA ASN A 495 -6.91 -24.54 9.59
C ASN A 495 -5.77 -24.15 8.63
N VAL A 496 -4.66 -23.75 9.21
CA VAL A 496 -3.41 -23.65 8.45
C VAL A 496 -2.90 -25.07 8.36
N PRO A 497 -2.72 -25.61 7.16
CA PRO A 497 -2.24 -26.96 7.00
C PRO A 497 -0.91 -27.11 7.72
N GLU A 498 -0.82 -28.06 8.65
CA GLU A 498 0.44 -28.53 9.19
C GLU A 498 1.14 -29.32 8.08
N GLY A 499 1.80 -28.61 7.18
CA GLY A 499 2.69 -29.23 6.21
C GLY A 499 3.96 -29.67 6.91
N GLU A 500 4.52 -30.79 6.52
CA GLU A 500 5.82 -31.25 7.03
C GLU A 500 6.92 -30.19 6.92
N ASN A 501 6.68 -29.11 6.21
CA ASN A 501 7.64 -28.07 5.85
C ASN A 501 7.29 -26.63 6.31
N ILE A 502 6.09 -26.39 6.83
CA ILE A 502 5.68 -25.09 7.36
C ILE A 502 5.21 -25.30 8.80
N HIS A 503 6.14 -25.31 9.72
CA HIS A 503 5.82 -25.31 11.14
C HIS A 503 5.57 -23.88 11.60
N ILE A 504 4.31 -23.45 11.59
CA ILE A 504 3.87 -22.31 12.39
C ILE A 504 3.54 -22.87 13.77
N VAL A 505 4.49 -22.89 14.64
CA VAL A 505 4.29 -23.37 16.01
C VAL A 505 3.92 -22.18 16.88
N ASN A 506 2.66 -22.07 17.25
CA ASN A 506 2.20 -21.19 18.33
C ASN A 506 2.53 -21.82 19.68
N LYS A 507 3.72 -21.62 20.18
CA LYS A 507 4.05 -21.86 21.60
C LYS A 507 4.83 -20.67 22.14
N GLY A 508 4.12 -19.92 22.94
CA GLY A 508 4.58 -18.94 23.93
C GLY A 508 6.00 -18.40 23.84
N LYS A 509 6.01 -17.20 23.55
CA LYS A 509 6.95 -16.13 23.94
C LYS A 509 8.37 -16.05 23.40
N TYR A 510 9.16 -17.05 23.03
CA TYR A 510 10.57 -16.78 22.66
C TYR A 510 11.31 -17.72 21.70
N ASP A 511 10.79 -18.85 21.27
CA ASP A 511 11.60 -19.75 20.42
C ASP A 511 10.75 -20.54 19.44
N GLU A 512 10.56 -20.00 18.23
CA GLU A 512 10.02 -20.81 17.16
C GLU A 512 10.79 -20.64 15.87
N ARG A 513 11.41 -21.73 15.47
CA ARG A 513 12.18 -21.83 14.24
C ARG A 513 11.25 -22.23 13.11
N VAL A 514 10.98 -21.34 12.17
CA VAL A 514 10.51 -21.74 10.85
C VAL A 514 11.71 -22.32 10.10
N SER A 515 11.77 -23.64 9.97
CA SER A 515 12.79 -24.27 9.14
C SER A 515 12.25 -24.31 7.71
N TYR A 516 12.86 -23.53 6.83
CA TYR A 516 12.63 -23.64 5.40
C TYR A 516 13.32 -24.89 4.88
N HIS A 517 12.57 -25.81 4.32
CA HIS A 517 13.17 -26.88 3.53
C HIS A 517 13.40 -26.35 2.10
N SER A 518 14.55 -26.73 1.53
CA SER A 518 15.03 -26.32 0.20
C SER A 518 14.15 -26.78 -0.98
N TYR A 519 12.96 -27.28 -0.73
CA TYR A 519 12.05 -27.88 -1.69
C TYR A 519 10.69 -27.15 -1.79
N ASP A 520 10.56 -25.97 -1.19
CA ASP A 520 9.32 -25.22 -1.33
C ASP A 520 9.23 -24.65 -2.76
N PRO A 521 8.29 -25.11 -3.58
CA PRO A 521 8.19 -24.67 -4.96
C PRO A 521 7.55 -23.29 -5.11
N HIS A 522 7.18 -22.63 -3.98
CA HIS A 522 6.48 -21.35 -4.01
C HIS A 522 7.09 -20.31 -3.04
N PRO A 523 8.29 -19.78 -3.33
CA PRO A 523 9.01 -18.84 -2.45
C PRO A 523 8.19 -17.61 -2.07
N LEU A 524 7.37 -17.08 -3.00
CA LEU A 524 6.51 -15.92 -2.76
C LEU A 524 5.55 -16.12 -1.60
N LEU A 525 4.86 -17.27 -1.56
CA LEU A 525 3.96 -17.59 -0.47
C LEU A 525 4.68 -17.79 0.85
N VAL A 526 5.87 -18.41 0.82
CA VAL A 526 6.70 -18.59 2.02
C VAL A 526 7.08 -17.24 2.60
N GLU A 527 7.45 -16.26 1.78
CA GLU A 527 7.75 -14.92 2.29
C GLU A 527 6.53 -14.27 2.91
N MET A 528 5.39 -14.30 2.24
CA MET A 528 4.15 -13.73 2.76
C MET A 528 3.78 -14.29 4.14
N TYR A 529 4.15 -15.53 4.43
CA TYR A 529 3.93 -16.17 5.74
C TYR A 529 5.04 -15.93 6.76
N SER A 530 6.27 -15.81 6.31
CA SER A 530 7.43 -15.71 7.21
C SER A 530 7.47 -14.40 7.99
N GLN A 531 6.72 -13.40 7.56
CA GLN A 531 6.62 -12.08 8.20
C GLN A 531 5.73 -12.08 9.45
N ILE A 532 5.14 -13.22 9.81
CA ILE A 532 4.17 -13.36 10.90
C ILE A 532 4.69 -12.94 12.29
N GLU A 533 5.98 -12.87 12.51
CA GLU A 533 6.55 -12.75 13.87
C GLU A 533 6.99 -11.33 14.26
N ARG A 534 6.78 -10.27 13.45
CA ARG A 534 7.31 -8.94 13.76
C ARG A 534 6.31 -7.80 13.66
N TYR A 535 6.03 -7.25 14.82
CA TYR A 535 4.95 -6.31 15.07
C TYR A 535 5.29 -4.82 14.90
N ASP A 536 6.56 -4.42 14.98
CA ASP A 536 6.87 -3.03 15.28
C ASP A 536 6.96 -2.09 14.06
N ASP A 537 7.30 -2.59 12.86
CA ASP A 537 7.57 -1.74 11.69
C ASP A 537 6.85 -2.17 10.41
N ILE A 538 6.13 -3.29 10.43
CA ILE A 538 5.54 -3.90 9.23
C ILE A 538 4.45 -3.05 8.58
N GLN A 539 3.79 -2.17 9.35
CA GLN A 539 2.77 -1.27 8.82
C GLN A 539 3.26 -0.41 7.65
N ASN A 540 4.56 -0.07 7.64
CA ASN A 540 5.17 0.72 6.57
C ASN A 540 5.50 -0.13 5.33
N ASP A 541 5.74 -1.42 5.54
CA ASP A 541 6.17 -2.35 4.49
C ASP A 541 5.03 -3.25 3.98
N LEU A 542 3.89 -3.30 4.71
CA LEU A 542 2.73 -4.12 4.36
C LEU A 542 2.20 -3.86 2.94
N PRO A 543 2.06 -2.61 2.47
CA PRO A 543 1.65 -2.37 1.10
C PRO A 543 2.61 -3.01 0.08
N ARG A 544 3.92 -2.94 0.33
CA ARG A 544 4.92 -3.55 -0.56
C ARG A 544 4.83 -5.08 -0.59
N LEU A 545 4.50 -5.72 0.54
CA LEU A 545 4.26 -7.17 0.59
C LEU A 545 3.00 -7.57 -0.17
N VAL A 546 1.90 -6.85 0.03
CA VAL A 546 0.63 -7.10 -0.66
C VAL A 546 0.81 -7.01 -2.18
N TRP A 547 1.60 -6.03 -2.64
CA TRP A 547 1.82 -5.81 -4.06
C TRP A 547 2.87 -6.73 -4.71
N LEU A 548 3.45 -7.67 -3.96
CA LEU A 548 4.15 -8.81 -4.57
C LEU A 548 3.19 -9.77 -5.27
N ALA A 549 1.99 -9.98 -4.68
CA ALA A 549 1.00 -10.91 -5.22
C ALA A 549 -0.43 -10.33 -5.11
N PRO A 550 -0.75 -9.24 -5.81
CA PRO A 550 -2.03 -8.54 -5.67
C PRO A 550 -3.23 -9.37 -6.14
N ASN A 551 -3.02 -10.38 -6.98
CA ASN A 551 -4.09 -11.29 -7.41
C ASN A 551 -4.34 -12.45 -6.43
N THR A 552 -3.41 -12.72 -5.51
CA THR A 552 -3.51 -13.81 -4.54
C THR A 552 -3.04 -13.38 -3.14
N PRO A 553 -3.62 -12.32 -2.54
CA PRO A 553 -3.16 -11.77 -1.27
C PRO A 553 -3.63 -12.56 -0.03
N GLU A 554 -4.50 -13.54 -0.19
CA GLU A 554 -5.18 -14.27 0.88
C GLU A 554 -4.23 -14.83 1.95
N PRO A 555 -3.07 -15.42 1.62
CA PRO A 555 -2.11 -15.88 2.63
C PRO A 555 -1.64 -14.75 3.56
N LEU A 556 -1.37 -13.58 3.01
CA LEU A 556 -0.97 -12.42 3.82
C LEU A 556 -2.12 -11.94 4.70
N PHE A 557 -3.36 -12.02 4.22
CA PHE A 557 -4.53 -11.63 4.99
C PHE A 557 -4.78 -12.54 6.20
N VAL A 558 -4.51 -13.83 6.10
CA VAL A 558 -4.52 -14.72 7.27
C VAL A 558 -3.61 -14.17 8.36
N TRP A 559 -2.41 -13.75 7.97
CA TRP A 559 -1.47 -13.14 8.90
C TRP A 559 -2.00 -11.82 9.48
N CYS A 560 -2.52 -10.91 8.64
CA CYS A 560 -3.09 -9.64 9.10
C CYS A 560 -4.19 -9.85 10.14
N ILE A 561 -5.08 -10.81 9.91
CA ILE A 561 -6.15 -11.14 10.85
C ILE A 561 -5.58 -11.66 12.17
N ARG A 562 -4.63 -12.59 12.13
CA ARG A 562 -4.07 -13.22 13.33
C ARG A 562 -3.27 -12.25 14.20
N CYS A 563 -2.49 -11.39 13.57
CA CYS A 563 -1.48 -10.59 14.27
C CYS A 563 -1.92 -9.16 14.55
N ALA A 564 -2.68 -8.56 13.64
CA ALA A 564 -2.99 -7.13 13.70
C ALA A 564 -4.36 -6.82 14.28
N ILE A 565 -5.33 -7.68 14.02
CA ILE A 565 -6.73 -7.37 14.30
C ILE A 565 -7.22 -8.16 15.51
N TYR A 566 -6.54 -9.26 15.83
CA TYR A 566 -7.10 -10.27 16.73
C TYR A 566 -6.33 -10.55 18.02
N ASP A 567 -5.32 -9.77 18.37
CA ASP A 567 -4.67 -9.93 19.69
C ASP A 567 -5.43 -9.14 20.77
N PRO A 568 -6.25 -9.81 21.60
CA PRO A 568 -7.01 -9.15 22.66
C PRO A 568 -6.13 -8.58 23.78
N MET A 569 -4.81 -8.88 23.78
CA MET A 569 -3.86 -8.35 24.75
C MET A 569 -3.26 -7.01 24.34
N LEU A 570 -3.37 -6.62 23.09
CA LEU A 570 -2.78 -5.39 22.55
C LEU A 570 -3.85 -4.29 22.36
N ASN A 571 -4.42 -3.81 23.44
CA ASN A 571 -5.30 -2.63 23.43
C ASN A 571 -4.54 -1.31 23.14
N GLU A 572 -3.43 -1.34 22.42
CA GLU A 572 -2.57 -0.18 22.20
C GLU A 572 -2.59 0.36 20.78
N VAL A 573 -2.20 1.63 20.65
CA VAL A 573 -2.13 2.46 19.42
C VAL A 573 -1.42 1.79 18.23
N ARG A 574 -0.65 0.74 18.44
CA ARG A 574 0.08 -0.02 17.40
C ARG A 574 -0.85 -0.78 16.46
N GLU A 575 -1.97 -1.30 16.96
CA GLU A 575 -2.96 -2.04 16.18
C GLU A 575 -3.64 -1.19 15.11
N VAL A 576 -3.88 0.09 15.41
CA VAL A 576 -4.58 1.00 14.51
C VAL A 576 -3.79 1.21 13.21
N GLY A 577 -2.47 1.36 13.30
CA GLY A 577 -1.62 1.56 12.12
C GLY A 577 -1.62 0.37 11.17
N ILE A 578 -1.50 -0.85 11.70
CA ILE A 578 -1.52 -2.09 10.88
C ILE A 578 -2.93 -2.30 10.30
N THR A 579 -3.97 -2.08 11.10
CA THR A 579 -5.36 -2.19 10.64
C THR A 579 -5.64 -1.22 9.50
N GLN A 580 -5.23 0.05 9.62
CA GLN A 580 -5.40 1.05 8.57
C GLN A 580 -4.64 0.68 7.30
N ALA A 581 -3.38 0.26 7.41
CA ALA A 581 -2.58 -0.19 6.26
C ALA A 581 -3.20 -1.42 5.57
N THR A 582 -3.77 -2.35 6.35
CA THR A 582 -4.46 -3.53 5.83
C THR A 582 -5.74 -3.15 5.07
N ILE A 583 -6.55 -2.27 5.64
CA ILE A 583 -7.79 -1.77 5.02
C ILE A 583 -7.46 -1.02 3.72
N GLU A 584 -6.43 -0.19 3.73
CA GLU A 584 -6.00 0.55 2.54
C GLU A 584 -5.53 -0.41 1.44
N ALA A 585 -4.75 -1.43 1.79
CA ALA A 585 -4.35 -2.47 0.85
C ALA A 585 -5.56 -3.22 0.27
N LEU A 586 -6.53 -3.62 1.10
CA LEU A 586 -7.75 -4.30 0.67
C LEU A 586 -8.59 -3.43 -0.29
N HIS A 587 -8.64 -2.12 -0.05
CA HIS A 587 -9.34 -1.16 -0.91
C HIS A 587 -8.70 -1.06 -2.31
N GLN A 588 -7.38 -1.03 -2.38
CA GLN A 588 -6.64 -0.87 -3.64
C GLN A 588 -6.60 -2.14 -4.50
N LEU A 589 -6.69 -3.32 -3.88
CA LEU A 589 -6.65 -4.60 -4.57
C LEU A 589 -7.93 -4.83 -5.41
N ARG A 590 -7.77 -5.57 -6.51
CA ARG A 590 -8.84 -5.90 -7.46
C ARG A 590 -9.10 -7.40 -7.59
N HIS A 591 -8.49 -8.21 -6.70
CA HIS A 591 -8.67 -9.65 -6.68
C HIS A 591 -10.13 -10.04 -6.34
N GLU A 592 -10.52 -11.21 -6.75
CA GLU A 592 -11.77 -11.83 -6.30
C GLU A 592 -11.65 -12.21 -4.82
N TRP A 593 -12.64 -11.84 -4.01
CA TRP A 593 -12.62 -12.12 -2.59
C TRP A 593 -12.97 -13.59 -2.30
N HIS A 594 -12.09 -14.25 -1.55
CA HIS A 594 -12.33 -15.56 -0.97
C HIS A 594 -12.61 -15.44 0.53
N GLU A 595 -12.78 -16.58 1.21
CA GLU A 595 -13.21 -16.60 2.62
C GLU A 595 -12.35 -15.72 3.53
N THR A 596 -11.03 -15.70 3.29
CA THR A 596 -10.09 -14.92 4.10
C THR A 596 -10.28 -13.40 3.90
N SER A 597 -10.54 -12.96 2.68
CA SER A 597 -10.82 -11.54 2.40
C SER A 597 -12.12 -11.08 3.07
N TYR A 598 -13.19 -11.90 3.01
CA TYR A 598 -14.44 -11.63 3.72
C TYR A 598 -14.25 -11.57 5.23
N LEU A 599 -13.45 -12.50 5.78
CA LEU A 599 -13.15 -12.54 7.21
C LEU A 599 -12.31 -11.33 7.64
N LEU A 600 -11.33 -10.93 6.82
CA LEU A 600 -10.52 -9.73 7.05
C LEU A 600 -11.39 -8.48 7.09
N GLU A 601 -12.25 -8.30 6.09
CA GLU A 601 -13.16 -7.16 6.02
C GLU A 601 -14.12 -7.12 7.22
N ALA A 602 -14.74 -8.25 7.56
CA ALA A 602 -15.59 -8.36 8.74
C ALA A 602 -14.82 -8.02 10.03
N SER A 603 -13.57 -8.51 10.16
CA SER A 603 -12.72 -8.20 11.31
C SER A 603 -12.42 -6.70 11.39
N CYS A 604 -12.13 -6.06 10.25
CA CYS A 604 -11.91 -4.60 10.19
C CYS A 604 -13.15 -3.78 10.56
N MET A 605 -14.35 -4.29 10.24
CA MET A 605 -15.60 -3.67 10.67
C MET A 605 -15.86 -3.76 12.18
N LEU A 606 -15.16 -4.66 12.88
CA LEU A 606 -15.37 -4.95 14.30
C LEU A 606 -14.28 -4.38 15.22
N VAL A 607 -13.21 -3.80 14.67
CA VAL A 607 -12.12 -3.21 15.47
C VAL A 607 -12.62 -2.06 16.36
N ALA A 608 -11.92 -1.79 17.46
CA ALA A 608 -12.30 -0.74 18.40
C ALA A 608 -12.21 0.68 17.80
N ASP A 609 -11.29 0.90 16.84
CA ASP A 609 -11.14 2.21 16.19
C ASP A 609 -12.29 2.54 15.23
N LYS A 610 -13.00 3.63 15.54
CA LYS A 610 -14.17 4.07 14.77
C LYS A 610 -13.81 4.45 13.32
N THR A 611 -12.65 5.06 13.11
CA THR A 611 -12.19 5.50 11.79
C THR A 611 -11.94 4.30 10.88
N SER A 612 -11.25 3.30 11.41
CA SER A 612 -10.99 2.05 10.68
C SER A 612 -12.30 1.32 10.34
N ARG A 613 -13.26 1.23 11.29
CA ARG A 613 -14.57 0.64 11.00
C ARG A 613 -15.34 1.38 9.91
N SER A 614 -15.36 2.71 9.96
CA SER A 614 -16.04 3.52 8.93
C SER A 614 -15.41 3.35 7.56
N TYR A 615 -14.07 3.22 7.51
CA TYR A 615 -13.36 3.00 6.25
C TYR A 615 -13.64 1.60 5.68
N ALA A 616 -13.59 0.56 6.51
CA ALA A 616 -13.98 -0.78 6.11
C ALA A 616 -15.43 -0.83 5.59
N ALA A 617 -16.37 -0.22 6.31
CA ALA A 617 -17.77 -0.14 5.85
C ALA A 617 -17.91 0.59 4.49
N GLY A 618 -17.06 1.58 4.21
CA GLY A 618 -16.99 2.24 2.91
C GLY A 618 -16.54 1.27 1.81
N ILE A 619 -15.48 0.49 2.04
CA ILE A 619 -15.00 -0.52 1.09
C ILE A 619 -16.07 -1.56 0.79
N TRP A 620 -16.73 -2.06 1.83
CA TRP A 620 -17.85 -2.99 1.66
C TRP A 620 -18.95 -2.41 0.78
N THR A 621 -19.35 -1.15 1.03
CA THR A 621 -20.38 -0.47 0.24
C THR A 621 -19.96 -0.33 -1.23
N ASP A 622 -18.73 0.09 -1.50
CA ASP A 622 -18.20 0.23 -2.86
C ASP A 622 -18.18 -1.13 -3.59
N ARG A 623 -17.82 -2.21 -2.89
CA ARG A 623 -17.80 -3.57 -3.46
C ARG A 623 -19.20 -4.15 -3.69
N VAL A 624 -20.18 -3.83 -2.82
CA VAL A 624 -21.59 -4.19 -3.03
C VAL A 624 -22.12 -3.47 -4.26
N ASN A 625 -21.85 -2.16 -4.39
CA ASN A 625 -22.33 -1.35 -5.50
C ASN A 625 -21.78 -1.82 -6.85
N THR A 626 -20.60 -2.42 -6.87
CA THR A 626 -19.99 -2.99 -8.09
C THR A 626 -20.38 -4.46 -8.33
N GLY A 627 -21.17 -5.07 -7.45
CA GLY A 627 -21.56 -6.48 -7.57
C GLY A 627 -20.42 -7.49 -7.37
N CYS A 628 -19.29 -7.05 -6.80
CA CYS A 628 -18.08 -7.85 -6.69
C CYS A 628 -18.03 -8.74 -5.45
N ILE A 629 -18.99 -8.63 -4.52
CA ILE A 629 -18.99 -9.40 -3.27
C ILE A 629 -20.36 -10.01 -2.92
N ASP A 630 -20.30 -11.12 -2.20
CA ASP A 630 -21.47 -11.78 -1.61
C ASP A 630 -21.79 -11.22 -0.22
N SER A 631 -22.78 -10.35 -0.14
CA SER A 631 -23.24 -9.73 1.12
C SER A 631 -23.75 -10.76 2.13
N ALA A 632 -24.27 -11.90 1.69
CA ALA A 632 -24.73 -12.97 2.59
C ALA A 632 -23.55 -13.64 3.29
N ARG A 633 -22.41 -13.75 2.61
CA ARG A 633 -21.17 -14.32 3.19
C ARG A 633 -20.63 -13.45 4.33
N ILE A 634 -20.52 -12.15 4.14
CA ILE A 634 -20.14 -11.20 5.20
C ILE A 634 -21.13 -11.24 6.36
N GLY A 635 -22.43 -11.27 6.07
CA GLY A 635 -23.46 -11.35 7.09
C GLY A 635 -23.37 -12.61 7.96
N ARG A 636 -23.02 -13.77 7.38
CA ARG A 636 -22.76 -15.00 8.14
C ARG A 636 -21.56 -14.86 9.09
N ILE A 637 -20.47 -14.23 8.63
CA ILE A 637 -19.26 -14.01 9.43
C ILE A 637 -19.55 -13.07 10.60
N LEU A 638 -20.20 -11.93 10.35
CA LEU A 638 -20.58 -10.97 11.39
C LEU A 638 -21.57 -11.60 12.39
N GLY A 639 -22.52 -12.41 11.93
CA GLY A 639 -23.42 -13.16 12.79
C GLY A 639 -22.72 -14.23 13.63
N SER A 640 -21.63 -14.81 13.12
CA SER A 640 -20.78 -15.72 13.90
C SER A 640 -20.09 -14.98 15.03
N HIS A 641 -19.51 -13.80 14.75
CA HIS A 641 -18.93 -12.93 15.79
C HIS A 641 -19.95 -12.59 16.88
N GLN A 642 -21.16 -12.17 16.50
CA GLN A 642 -22.21 -11.84 17.46
C GLN A 642 -22.54 -13.02 18.39
N ARG A 643 -22.52 -14.27 17.88
CA ARG A 643 -22.79 -15.47 18.68
C ARG A 643 -21.64 -15.88 19.58
N THR A 644 -20.42 -15.73 19.12
CA THR A 644 -19.22 -16.24 19.80
C THR A 644 -18.45 -15.16 20.56
N GLY A 645 -18.69 -13.90 20.25
CA GLY A 645 -18.03 -12.75 20.90
C GLY A 645 -16.52 -12.67 20.59
N TRP A 646 -16.11 -13.24 19.45
CA TRP A 646 -14.71 -13.15 19.03
C TRP A 646 -14.36 -11.80 18.46
#